data_284309225b6e12fd59d46568836d86b5
#
_entry.id   284309225b6e12fd59d46568836d86b5
#
_cell.length_a   1.000
_cell.length_b   1.000
_cell.length_c   1.000
_cell.angle_alpha   90.00
_cell.angle_beta   90.00
_cell.angle_gamma   90.00
#
_symmetry.space_group_name_H-M   'P 1'
#
loop_
_entity.id
_entity.type
_entity.pdbx_description
1 polymer ?
#
loop_
_entity_poly.entity_id
_entity_poly.type
_entity_poly.pdbx_seq_one_letter_code
_entity_poly.pdbx_strand_id
1 'polypeptide(L)'
;MGLTRDLPTQASTQSIAFRVNGSAASSPVAGAAVGNRMVRLDGKRKVDGSEIFGADETPAGALAVRAIRNPHHRARFTFGDLAKFVRDHPGIEAVFTAKDVPGVNCYGVIGKYADQPVFAEVEARHRGEAVAAVVGDAATVEALQVADFPVVWQELPFIQDIDAALAPGADRIHENRPDNILVRGRVVRGNVDEAFASAEVVAEAEYETGFVEHAYIEPEAGFARRVGDQVEIQACTQAPYMDRSDIAAILGIAPERVRIIPTAVGGGFGSKLDLSVQPFLAVAAWHLAKPVRMVYSRTESILSTTKRHPARMKLRAGCAKNGKLMALDFAADFNTGAYSSWGPTVSARVPVHASGPYYVPNYRALTRAIHTNLVPAGAFRGFGVPQAAIAQEQLYDELADRVGMDRLEFRILNALDETTPTVTGQVLGAGVGIRACLEALRPRWKASRGEAEEFNSTASGPLRHGVGVAGMWYGCGNTSLPNPSTVRIGLKRDGRIVLHQGAVDIGQGSNTIVTQICADMLGAPIERFDLLSGDTAITPDCGKTSASRQTFVTGRAAQMASELLRRGILDLAGTCECATLQFDENGVTVHEGGTSHLVSLEALPLDEHGYVITSEATFDPPTSPLDENGQGNPYAVYGFGAHMAEIEVDTELGTVRVLRVTAAHDVGRAINPTLIEGQIEGGVAQGLGMALMEEFFPGKGENLHDYLIPSAGDIPPVESILIEEPSPIGPFGAKGIGEQAVIPTAPAILNALHDAIGIRVRKVPATPDRVRAAILASKSVNGETRG
;
A
#
# COMPACT_ATOMS: atom_id res chain seq x y z
N MET A 1 21.02 -31.12 47.93
CA MET A 1 19.64 -30.66 48.12
C MET A 1 19.25 -29.94 46.87
N GLY A 2 18.48 -30.61 46.03
CA GLY A 2 18.03 -30.09 44.76
C GLY A 2 16.91 -29.10 44.89
N LEU A 3 16.88 -28.14 44.03
CA LEU A 3 15.72 -27.36 43.67
C LEU A 3 15.56 -27.46 42.12
N THR A 4 14.85 -28.51 41.72
CA THR A 4 14.20 -28.56 40.41
C THR A 4 13.10 -27.51 40.47
N ARG A 5 13.30 -26.36 39.75
CA ARG A 5 12.23 -25.48 39.38
C ARG A 5 11.57 -26.05 38.14
N ASP A 6 10.35 -26.52 38.32
CA ASP A 6 9.45 -26.82 37.23
C ASP A 6 9.30 -25.58 36.34
N LEU A 7 9.73 -25.71 35.10
CA LEU A 7 9.43 -24.75 34.05
C LEU A 7 7.93 -24.89 33.73
N PRO A 8 7.14 -23.82 33.74
CA PRO A 8 5.76 -23.89 33.30
C PRO A 8 5.74 -24.23 31.81
N THR A 9 5.25 -25.43 31.49
CA THR A 9 4.94 -25.94 30.16
C THR A 9 3.67 -25.30 29.59
N GLN A 10 3.56 -24.00 29.65
CA GLN A 10 2.65 -23.21 28.87
C GLN A 10 3.33 -21.87 28.55
N ALA A 11 4.13 -21.87 27.48
CA ALA A 11 4.47 -20.61 26.83
C ALA A 11 3.14 -20.08 26.28
N SER A 12 2.55 -19.11 26.97
CA SER A 12 1.46 -18.33 26.47
C SER A 12 1.96 -17.59 25.24
N THR A 13 1.75 -18.16 24.06
CA THR A 13 1.75 -17.41 22.82
C THR A 13 0.68 -16.34 22.99
N GLN A 14 1.10 -15.12 23.32
CA GLN A 14 0.22 -13.97 23.31
C GLN A 14 -0.07 -13.68 21.83
N SER A 15 -1.10 -14.36 21.29
CA SER A 15 -1.87 -13.74 20.23
C SER A 15 -2.28 -12.38 20.77
N ILE A 16 -2.02 -11.31 20.00
CA ILE A 16 -2.35 -9.95 20.43
C ILE A 16 -3.88 -9.85 20.52
N ALA A 17 -4.43 -10.21 21.66
CA ALA A 17 -5.82 -10.01 21.97
C ALA A 17 -5.97 -8.57 22.48
N PHE A 18 -6.44 -7.69 21.62
CA PHE A 18 -6.79 -6.33 22.02
C PHE A 18 -8.06 -6.40 22.88
N ARG A 19 -7.93 -6.20 24.20
CA ARG A 19 -9.07 -5.90 25.04
C ARG A 19 -9.34 -4.42 24.95
N VAL A 20 -10.55 -4.06 24.54
CA VAL A 20 -11.01 -2.68 24.61
C VAL A 20 -11.24 -2.33 26.08
N ASN A 21 -10.25 -1.70 26.73
CA ASN A 21 -10.41 -1.14 28.05
C ASN A 21 -11.06 0.24 27.92
N GLY A 22 -12.36 0.31 28.21
CA GLY A 22 -13.11 1.55 28.17
C GLY A 22 -12.50 2.61 29.10
N SER A 23 -11.97 3.68 28.53
CA SER A 23 -11.88 4.95 29.23
C SER A 23 -13.27 5.61 29.22
N ALA A 24 -13.64 6.33 30.26
CA ALA A 24 -14.94 6.90 30.52
C ALA A 24 -15.39 8.06 29.58
N ALA A 25 -15.12 7.95 28.29
CA ALA A 25 -15.88 8.64 27.26
C ALA A 25 -17.14 7.79 27.02
N SER A 26 -18.31 8.37 27.11
CA SER A 26 -19.59 7.71 26.91
C SER A 26 -19.54 6.70 25.78
N SER A 27 -19.62 5.40 26.09
CA SER A 27 -19.69 4.35 25.06
C SER A 27 -20.81 4.69 24.09
N PRO A 28 -20.59 4.58 22.77
CA PRO A 28 -21.66 4.81 21.82
C PRO A 28 -22.82 3.86 22.12
N VAL A 29 -24.03 4.31 21.88
CA VAL A 29 -25.22 3.49 21.97
C VAL A 29 -25.03 2.30 21.01
N ALA A 30 -25.35 1.10 21.45
CA ALA A 30 -25.30 -0.09 20.62
C ALA A 30 -26.04 0.14 19.30
N GLY A 31 -25.42 -0.23 18.16
CA GLY A 31 -25.95 0.07 16.82
C GLY A 31 -25.61 1.46 16.29
N ALA A 32 -24.71 2.21 16.92
CA ALA A 32 -24.28 3.55 16.51
C ALA A 32 -22.76 3.68 16.35
N ALA A 33 -22.07 2.60 16.04
CA ALA A 33 -20.61 2.60 15.89
C ALA A 33 -20.17 3.16 14.53
N VAL A 34 -20.85 2.81 13.45
CA VAL A 34 -20.57 3.27 12.09
C VAL A 34 -20.91 4.76 11.95
N GLY A 35 -19.98 5.54 11.39
CA GLY A 35 -20.11 6.99 11.25
C GLY A 35 -19.55 7.77 12.44
N ASN A 36 -19.22 7.12 13.54
CA ASN A 36 -18.69 7.77 14.72
C ASN A 36 -17.14 7.86 14.70
N ARG A 37 -16.62 8.95 15.30
CA ARG A 37 -15.19 9.20 15.49
C ARG A 37 -14.64 8.43 16.68
N MET A 38 -14.65 7.09 16.58
CA MET A 38 -14.15 6.24 17.64
C MET A 38 -12.63 6.31 17.72
N VAL A 39 -12.11 6.27 18.96
CA VAL A 39 -10.67 6.18 19.20
C VAL A 39 -10.16 4.83 18.69
N ARG A 40 -8.97 4.82 18.12
CA ARG A 40 -8.31 3.59 17.67
C ARG A 40 -8.18 2.59 18.83
N LEU A 41 -8.47 1.32 18.58
CA LEU A 41 -8.36 0.25 19.57
C LEU A 41 -6.91 0.08 20.09
N ASP A 42 -5.93 0.29 19.22
CA ASP A 42 -4.50 0.21 19.51
C ASP A 42 -3.88 1.57 19.92
N GLY A 43 -4.65 2.65 19.87
CA GLY A 43 -4.13 4.01 20.04
C GLY A 43 -3.47 4.26 21.39
N LYS A 44 -4.08 3.77 22.48
CA LYS A 44 -3.52 3.94 23.84
C LYS A 44 -2.15 3.27 23.97
N ARG A 45 -2.04 2.02 23.51
CA ARG A 45 -0.78 1.26 23.60
C ARG A 45 0.35 1.91 22.80
N LYS A 46 0.03 2.53 21.67
CA LYS A 46 1.01 3.24 20.83
C LYS A 46 1.53 4.51 21.49
N VAL A 47 0.70 5.26 22.21
CA VAL A 47 1.11 6.52 22.84
C VAL A 47 1.71 6.35 24.24
N ASP A 48 1.38 5.25 24.95
CA ASP A 48 1.98 4.95 26.26
C ASP A 48 3.22 4.04 26.17
N GLY A 49 3.60 3.63 24.95
CA GLY A 49 4.79 2.82 24.69
C GLY A 49 4.63 1.33 25.05
N SER A 50 3.41 0.85 25.30
CA SER A 50 3.17 -0.58 25.58
C SER A 50 2.86 -1.42 24.33
N GLU A 51 2.82 -0.80 23.14
CA GLU A 51 2.71 -1.54 21.88
C GLU A 51 4.03 -2.22 21.53
N ILE A 52 3.94 -3.45 21.01
CA ILE A 52 5.11 -4.29 20.73
C ILE A 52 5.30 -4.38 19.21
N PHE A 53 6.39 -3.79 18.71
CA PHE A 53 6.83 -3.85 17.33
C PHE A 53 7.84 -4.97 17.12
N GLY A 54 8.21 -5.23 15.86
CA GLY A 54 9.09 -6.33 15.50
C GLY A 54 10.46 -6.33 16.18
N ALA A 55 10.98 -5.15 16.52
CA ALA A 55 12.28 -5.02 17.19
C ALA A 55 12.21 -5.04 18.73
N ASP A 56 11.03 -4.97 19.34
CA ASP A 56 10.90 -4.79 20.80
C ASP A 56 11.02 -6.10 21.58
N GLU A 57 10.74 -7.24 20.95
CA GLU A 57 10.78 -8.54 21.62
C GLU A 57 12.03 -9.34 21.20
N THR A 58 12.70 -9.91 22.20
CA THR A 58 13.83 -10.81 22.01
C THR A 58 13.61 -12.07 22.83
N PRO A 59 13.36 -13.23 22.21
CA PRO A 59 13.22 -14.49 22.94
C PRO A 59 14.49 -14.84 23.72
N ALA A 60 14.33 -15.43 24.89
CA ALA A 60 15.47 -15.84 25.72
C ALA A 60 16.37 -16.80 24.94
N GLY A 61 17.66 -16.50 24.92
CA GLY A 61 18.69 -17.30 24.20
C GLY A 61 18.62 -17.15 22.68
N ALA A 62 17.94 -16.15 22.15
CA ALA A 62 17.91 -15.91 20.71
C ALA A 62 19.28 -15.51 20.18
N LEU A 63 19.65 -16.11 19.04
CA LEU A 63 20.81 -15.73 18.27
C LEU A 63 20.46 -14.60 17.29
N ALA A 64 21.40 -13.71 17.05
CA ALA A 64 21.26 -12.69 16.02
C ALA A 64 21.53 -13.26 14.64
N VAL A 65 20.75 -12.79 13.66
CA VAL A 65 20.93 -13.08 12.22
C VAL A 65 21.31 -11.81 11.49
N ARG A 66 22.32 -11.86 10.64
CA ARG A 66 22.75 -10.75 9.78
C ARG A 66 22.98 -11.22 8.35
N ALA A 67 22.34 -10.58 7.40
CA ALA A 67 22.54 -10.87 5.98
C ALA A 67 23.89 -10.27 5.48
N ILE A 68 24.60 -11.03 4.68
CA ILE A 68 25.76 -10.57 3.91
C ILE A 68 25.24 -10.20 2.52
N ARG A 69 25.43 -8.93 2.15
CA ARG A 69 24.82 -8.36 0.95
C ARG A 69 25.85 -7.92 -0.08
N ASN A 70 25.48 -8.05 -1.35
CA ASN A 70 26.26 -7.57 -2.47
C ASN A 70 26.45 -6.04 -2.41
N PRO A 71 27.70 -5.54 -2.41
CA PRO A 71 27.97 -4.10 -2.41
C PRO A 71 27.94 -3.46 -3.82
N HIS A 72 27.87 -4.26 -4.88
CA HIS A 72 27.90 -3.83 -6.28
C HIS A 72 26.51 -3.86 -6.93
N HIS A 73 26.29 -3.18 -8.02
CA HIS A 73 25.03 -3.26 -8.77
C HIS A 73 24.84 -4.66 -9.40
N ARG A 74 25.93 -5.28 -9.88
CA ARG A 74 25.93 -6.65 -10.38
C ARG A 74 27.29 -7.26 -10.13
N ALA A 75 27.35 -8.44 -9.55
CA ALA A 75 28.61 -9.10 -9.29
C ALA A 75 28.47 -10.62 -9.26
N ARG A 76 29.47 -11.32 -9.77
CA ARG A 76 29.71 -12.71 -9.37
C ARG A 76 30.46 -12.75 -8.06
N PHE A 77 30.33 -13.86 -7.36
CA PHE A 77 31.02 -14.03 -6.11
C PHE A 77 31.43 -15.49 -5.86
N THR A 78 32.44 -15.68 -5.03
CA THR A 78 32.88 -16.98 -4.54
C THR A 78 33.18 -16.87 -3.05
N PHE A 79 32.76 -17.89 -2.30
CA PHE A 79 33.09 -17.95 -0.87
C PHE A 79 34.46 -18.58 -0.65
N GLY A 80 35.19 -18.04 0.32
CA GLY A 80 36.32 -18.70 0.93
C GLY A 80 35.91 -19.84 1.87
N ASP A 81 36.78 -20.23 2.81
CA ASP A 81 36.47 -21.26 3.79
C ASP A 81 35.53 -20.75 4.89
N LEU A 82 34.21 -20.93 4.69
CA LEU A 82 33.17 -20.54 5.66
C LEU A 82 33.29 -21.31 6.97
N ALA A 83 33.74 -22.58 6.92
CA ALA A 83 33.92 -23.38 8.15
C ALA A 83 35.08 -22.86 8.98
N LYS A 84 36.15 -22.40 8.33
CA LYS A 84 37.27 -21.72 9.01
C LYS A 84 36.82 -20.41 9.62
N PHE A 85 36.04 -19.61 8.87
CA PHE A 85 35.49 -18.34 9.36
C PHE A 85 34.68 -18.53 10.66
N VAL A 86 33.79 -19.53 10.72
CA VAL A 86 33.02 -19.85 11.95
C VAL A 86 33.95 -20.23 13.09
N ARG A 87 34.97 -21.08 12.83
CA ARG A 87 35.94 -21.47 13.88
C ARG A 87 36.78 -20.31 14.41
N ASP A 88 37.14 -19.38 13.53
CA ASP A 88 38.01 -18.24 13.89
C ASP A 88 37.24 -17.09 14.59
N HIS A 89 35.90 -17.12 14.58
CA HIS A 89 35.05 -16.12 15.23
C HIS A 89 34.20 -16.77 16.34
N PRO A 90 34.77 -16.95 17.56
CA PRO A 90 34.01 -17.45 18.69
C PRO A 90 32.75 -16.58 18.93
N GLY A 91 31.56 -17.19 18.95
CA GLY A 91 30.29 -16.51 19.03
C GLY A 91 29.48 -16.56 17.71
N ILE A 92 30.13 -16.84 16.57
CA ILE A 92 29.41 -17.21 15.35
C ILE A 92 29.11 -18.72 15.40
N GLU A 93 27.82 -19.08 15.30
CA GLU A 93 27.39 -20.48 15.34
C GLU A 93 27.28 -21.09 13.93
N ALA A 94 26.82 -20.30 12.96
CA ALA A 94 26.60 -20.77 11.59
C ALA A 94 26.69 -19.67 10.55
N VAL A 95 26.92 -20.06 9.30
CA VAL A 95 26.75 -19.28 8.11
C VAL A 95 25.85 -20.09 7.17
N PHE A 96 24.76 -19.47 6.70
CA PHE A 96 23.84 -20.07 5.73
C PHE A 96 23.98 -19.39 4.37
N THR A 97 23.86 -20.19 3.31
CA THR A 97 23.96 -19.80 1.91
C THR A 97 22.81 -20.42 1.10
N ALA A 98 22.75 -20.21 -0.19
CA ALA A 98 21.77 -20.83 -1.07
C ALA A 98 21.70 -22.37 -0.95
N LYS A 99 22.83 -23.02 -0.63
CA LYS A 99 22.93 -24.49 -0.46
C LYS A 99 22.23 -25.01 0.78
N ASP A 100 22.00 -24.15 1.74
CA ASP A 100 21.43 -24.48 3.04
C ASP A 100 19.90 -24.25 3.06
N VAL A 101 19.31 -23.76 1.98
CA VAL A 101 17.86 -23.60 1.85
C VAL A 101 17.26 -24.99 1.64
N PRO A 102 16.39 -25.49 2.58
CA PRO A 102 15.94 -26.88 2.55
C PRO A 102 15.02 -27.24 1.39
N GLY A 103 14.22 -26.27 0.93
CA GLY A 103 13.23 -26.43 -0.16
C GLY A 103 13.63 -25.66 -1.41
N VAL A 104 12.87 -24.63 -1.74
CA VAL A 104 13.07 -23.82 -2.94
C VAL A 104 13.79 -22.53 -2.57
N ASN A 105 14.99 -22.29 -3.10
CA ASN A 105 15.72 -21.03 -2.92
C ASN A 105 15.14 -19.93 -3.79
N CYS A 106 13.82 -19.71 -3.68
CA CYS A 106 13.11 -18.70 -4.47
C CYS A 106 11.78 -18.37 -3.79
N TYR A 107 11.39 -17.12 -3.85
CA TYR A 107 10.07 -16.62 -3.44
C TYR A 107 9.59 -15.51 -4.35
N GLY A 108 8.34 -15.13 -4.21
CA GLY A 108 7.76 -14.00 -4.93
C GLY A 108 6.24 -13.95 -4.81
N VAL A 109 5.75 -12.75 -4.63
CA VAL A 109 4.35 -12.41 -4.34
C VAL A 109 3.33 -12.88 -5.39
N ILE A 110 3.78 -13.19 -6.61
CA ILE A 110 2.95 -13.74 -7.69
C ILE A 110 3.63 -15.03 -8.17
N GLY A 111 3.15 -16.19 -7.75
CA GLY A 111 3.84 -17.47 -7.89
C GLY A 111 4.40 -17.77 -9.29
N LYS A 112 3.64 -17.48 -10.37
CA LYS A 112 4.14 -17.69 -11.75
C LYS A 112 5.28 -16.78 -12.17
N TYR A 113 5.56 -15.73 -11.41
CA TYR A 113 6.63 -14.76 -11.62
C TYR A 113 7.66 -14.76 -10.49
N ALA A 114 7.52 -15.66 -9.52
CA ALA A 114 8.49 -15.80 -8.44
C ALA A 114 9.89 -16.04 -9.01
N ASP A 115 10.83 -15.16 -8.67
CA ASP A 115 12.17 -15.16 -9.25
C ASP A 115 13.26 -14.63 -8.29
N GLN A 116 12.88 -14.16 -7.08
CA GLN A 116 13.85 -13.64 -6.12
C GLN A 116 14.38 -14.76 -5.23
N PRO A 117 15.71 -15.00 -5.22
CA PRO A 117 16.29 -16.01 -4.33
C PRO A 117 16.36 -15.54 -2.88
N VAL A 118 16.30 -16.48 -1.92
CA VAL A 118 16.63 -16.21 -0.52
C VAL A 118 18.09 -15.76 -0.41
N PHE A 119 18.99 -16.50 -1.06
CA PHE A 119 20.40 -16.16 -1.24
C PHE A 119 20.74 -16.32 -2.71
N ALA A 120 21.41 -15.34 -3.31
CA ALA A 120 21.99 -15.50 -4.63
C ALA A 120 22.97 -16.68 -4.67
N GLU A 121 23.04 -17.41 -5.77
CA GLU A 121 23.85 -18.64 -5.87
C GLU A 121 25.25 -18.40 -6.43
N VAL A 122 25.36 -17.67 -7.54
CA VAL A 122 26.61 -17.45 -8.28
C VAL A 122 26.80 -15.98 -8.62
N GLU A 123 25.69 -15.30 -8.92
CA GLU A 123 25.65 -13.91 -9.35
C GLU A 123 24.57 -13.16 -8.59
N ALA A 124 24.93 -12.06 -7.97
CA ALA A 124 24.01 -11.10 -7.41
C ALA A 124 23.66 -10.04 -8.47
N ARG A 125 22.38 -9.80 -8.67
CA ARG A 125 21.84 -9.00 -9.76
C ARG A 125 21.60 -7.54 -9.40
N HIS A 126 21.58 -7.22 -8.11
CA HIS A 126 21.46 -5.83 -7.66
C HIS A 126 22.25 -5.58 -6.37
N ARG A 127 22.53 -4.31 -6.11
CA ARG A 127 23.14 -3.86 -4.86
C ARG A 127 22.18 -4.10 -3.69
N GLY A 128 22.66 -4.74 -2.62
CA GLY A 128 21.84 -5.09 -1.47
C GLY A 128 21.24 -6.49 -1.50
N GLU A 129 21.41 -7.26 -2.59
CA GLU A 129 20.98 -8.65 -2.66
C GLU A 129 21.78 -9.53 -1.68
N ALA A 130 21.09 -10.40 -0.93
CA ALA A 130 21.71 -11.28 0.04
C ALA A 130 22.39 -12.48 -0.62
N VAL A 131 23.62 -12.80 -0.18
CA VAL A 131 24.40 -13.96 -0.63
C VAL A 131 24.59 -15.00 0.48
N ALA A 132 24.53 -14.57 1.75
CA ALA A 132 24.65 -15.42 2.93
C ALA A 132 23.96 -14.77 4.14
N ALA A 133 23.77 -15.55 5.21
CA ALA A 133 23.41 -15.04 6.53
C ALA A 133 24.36 -15.60 7.59
N VAL A 134 24.87 -14.73 8.44
CA VAL A 134 25.69 -15.08 9.61
C VAL A 134 24.79 -15.14 10.82
N VAL A 135 24.93 -16.17 11.64
CA VAL A 135 24.13 -16.39 12.85
C VAL A 135 25.04 -16.65 14.04
N GLY A 136 24.78 -15.94 15.15
CA GLY A 136 25.62 -16.08 16.36
C GLY A 136 25.09 -15.23 17.52
N ASP A 137 25.90 -15.06 18.55
CA ASP A 137 25.55 -14.13 19.63
C ASP A 137 25.49 -12.69 19.10
N ALA A 138 24.59 -11.90 19.69
CA ALA A 138 24.28 -10.56 19.19
C ALA A 138 25.52 -9.65 19.13
N ALA A 139 26.38 -9.69 20.17
CA ALA A 139 27.53 -8.81 20.24
C ALA A 139 28.56 -9.13 19.12
N THR A 140 28.81 -10.42 18.86
CA THR A 140 29.72 -10.85 17.80
C THR A 140 29.18 -10.53 16.41
N VAL A 141 27.89 -10.79 16.18
CA VAL A 141 27.22 -10.51 14.87
C VAL A 141 27.14 -9.02 14.58
N GLU A 142 26.85 -8.18 15.59
CA GLU A 142 26.82 -6.72 15.45
C GLU A 142 28.20 -6.13 15.21
N ALA A 143 29.24 -6.64 15.89
CA ALA A 143 30.62 -6.19 15.75
C ALA A 143 31.28 -6.62 14.42
N LEU A 144 30.71 -7.61 13.72
CA LEU A 144 31.26 -8.15 12.48
C LEU A 144 31.42 -7.07 11.42
N GLN A 145 32.63 -6.85 10.93
CA GLN A 145 32.84 -6.04 9.73
C GLN A 145 32.55 -6.89 8.49
N VAL A 146 31.67 -6.42 7.60
CA VAL A 146 31.30 -7.15 6.38
C VAL A 146 32.53 -7.44 5.50
N ALA A 147 33.54 -6.58 5.53
CA ALA A 147 34.80 -6.76 4.82
C ALA A 147 35.61 -7.98 5.30
N ASP A 148 35.38 -8.44 6.54
CA ASP A 148 36.08 -9.63 7.12
C ASP A 148 35.38 -10.94 6.72
N PHE A 149 34.20 -10.87 6.15
CA PHE A 149 33.45 -12.04 5.67
C PHE A 149 34.17 -12.63 4.43
N PRO A 150 34.41 -13.93 4.36
CA PRO A 150 35.22 -14.54 3.30
C PRO A 150 34.44 -14.69 2.00
N VAL A 151 34.19 -13.60 1.33
CA VAL A 151 33.59 -13.53 -0.01
C VAL A 151 34.49 -12.71 -0.93
N VAL A 152 34.71 -13.22 -2.15
CA VAL A 152 35.44 -12.51 -3.20
C VAL A 152 34.45 -12.10 -4.26
N TRP A 153 34.41 -10.81 -4.53
CA TRP A 153 33.52 -10.21 -5.53
C TRP A 153 34.24 -9.99 -6.84
N GLN A 154 33.52 -10.27 -7.92
CA GLN A 154 33.90 -9.89 -9.29
C GLN A 154 32.79 -9.00 -9.83
N GLU A 155 33.01 -7.70 -9.81
CA GLU A 155 32.04 -6.73 -10.37
C GLU A 155 31.87 -6.97 -11.87
N LEU A 156 30.62 -6.86 -12.33
CA LEU A 156 30.21 -7.04 -13.71
C LEU A 156 29.58 -5.76 -14.27
N PRO A 157 29.62 -5.55 -15.59
CA PRO A 157 28.78 -4.53 -16.23
C PRO A 157 27.31 -4.72 -15.86
N PHE A 158 26.58 -3.64 -15.66
CA PHE A 158 25.19 -3.69 -15.23
C PHE A 158 24.29 -2.77 -16.07
N ILE A 159 23.03 -3.13 -16.14
CA ILE A 159 21.97 -2.38 -16.82
C ILE A 159 21.35 -1.43 -15.80
N GLN A 160 21.57 -0.12 -16.00
CA GLN A 160 21.17 0.91 -15.05
C GLN A 160 19.80 1.57 -15.34
N ASP A 161 19.31 1.46 -16.58
CA ASP A 161 18.09 2.16 -17.00
C ASP A 161 17.32 1.38 -18.06
N ILE A 162 16.14 1.87 -18.40
CA ILE A 162 15.22 1.26 -19.36
C ILE A 162 15.79 1.24 -20.76
N ASP A 163 16.53 2.27 -21.19
CA ASP A 163 17.09 2.35 -22.54
C ASP A 163 18.19 1.32 -22.72
N ALA A 164 19.08 1.19 -21.74
CA ALA A 164 20.10 0.16 -21.72
C ALA A 164 19.48 -1.26 -21.69
N ALA A 165 18.39 -1.46 -20.96
CA ALA A 165 17.70 -2.75 -20.90
C ALA A 165 17.05 -3.16 -22.22
N LEU A 166 16.55 -2.21 -22.98
CA LEU A 166 15.85 -2.41 -24.26
C LEU A 166 16.75 -2.29 -25.48
N ALA A 167 18.04 -1.96 -25.31
CA ALA A 167 19.00 -1.82 -26.40
C ALA A 167 19.17 -3.15 -27.14
N PRO A 168 19.31 -3.14 -28.46
CA PRO A 168 19.62 -4.34 -29.23
C PRO A 168 20.90 -5.02 -28.71
N GLY A 169 20.82 -6.29 -28.33
CA GLY A 169 21.95 -7.05 -27.81
C GLY A 169 22.25 -6.80 -26.33
N ALA A 170 21.38 -6.13 -25.59
CA ALA A 170 21.51 -5.99 -24.14
C ALA A 170 21.60 -7.36 -23.43
N ASP A 171 22.41 -7.43 -22.38
CA ASP A 171 22.50 -8.60 -21.53
C ASP A 171 21.11 -8.95 -20.94
N ARG A 172 20.84 -10.26 -20.80
CA ARG A 172 19.61 -10.72 -20.18
C ARG A 172 19.80 -10.78 -18.67
N ILE A 173 18.91 -10.13 -17.93
CA ILE A 173 18.90 -10.23 -16.47
C ILE A 173 18.32 -11.58 -16.04
N HIS A 174 17.31 -12.06 -16.77
CA HIS A 174 16.73 -13.40 -16.64
C HIS A 174 16.73 -14.10 -17.99
N GLU A 175 17.21 -15.33 -18.05
CA GLU A 175 17.31 -16.09 -19.30
C GLU A 175 15.99 -16.28 -20.02
N ASN A 176 14.91 -16.48 -19.25
CA ASN A 176 13.55 -16.65 -19.77
C ASN A 176 12.85 -15.33 -20.17
N ARG A 177 13.56 -14.20 -20.14
CA ARG A 177 13.06 -12.86 -20.53
C ARG A 177 14.00 -12.20 -21.53
N PRO A 178 13.95 -12.61 -22.81
CA PRO A 178 14.96 -12.24 -23.80
C PRO A 178 15.06 -10.74 -24.06
N ASP A 179 13.99 -9.97 -23.87
CA ASP A 179 13.95 -8.53 -24.08
C ASP A 179 14.00 -7.73 -22.76
N ASN A 180 14.36 -8.36 -21.64
CA ASN A 180 14.26 -7.80 -20.31
C ASN A 180 12.84 -7.33 -19.93
N ILE A 181 11.82 -7.73 -20.66
CA ILE A 181 10.42 -7.37 -20.41
C ILE A 181 9.77 -8.47 -19.57
N LEU A 182 9.36 -8.10 -18.35
CA LEU A 182 8.65 -8.98 -17.43
C LEU A 182 7.22 -9.26 -17.93
N VAL A 183 6.46 -8.21 -18.17
CA VAL A 183 5.06 -8.27 -18.64
C VAL A 183 4.71 -7.03 -19.45
N ARG A 184 3.59 -7.15 -20.19
CA ARG A 184 2.94 -6.07 -20.93
C ARG A 184 1.52 -5.91 -20.41
N GLY A 185 1.10 -4.66 -20.17
CA GLY A 185 -0.29 -4.30 -19.88
C GLY A 185 -0.94 -3.66 -21.11
N ARG A 186 -2.25 -3.85 -21.26
CA ARG A 186 -2.98 -3.34 -22.43
C ARG A 186 -4.45 -3.08 -22.08
N VAL A 187 -4.94 -1.89 -22.46
CA VAL A 187 -6.37 -1.58 -22.55
C VAL A 187 -6.59 -0.78 -23.82
N VAL A 188 -7.50 -1.25 -24.69
CA VAL A 188 -7.81 -0.59 -25.95
C VAL A 188 -9.32 -0.56 -26.13
N ARG A 189 -9.86 0.62 -26.50
CA ARG A 189 -11.25 0.87 -26.78
C ARG A 189 -11.41 1.90 -27.90
N GLY A 190 -12.34 1.68 -28.81
CA GLY A 190 -12.56 2.58 -29.95
C GLY A 190 -11.38 2.63 -30.91
N ASN A 191 -11.26 3.74 -31.64
CA ASN A 191 -10.18 4.00 -32.60
C ASN A 191 -9.52 5.36 -32.32
N VAL A 192 -8.36 5.33 -31.64
CA VAL A 192 -7.66 6.55 -31.25
C VAL A 192 -7.14 7.33 -32.45
N ASP A 193 -6.72 6.64 -33.52
CA ASP A 193 -6.10 7.27 -34.68
C ASP A 193 -7.14 8.09 -35.47
N GLU A 194 -8.33 7.54 -35.70
CA GLU A 194 -9.48 8.27 -36.28
C GLU A 194 -9.94 9.43 -35.40
N ALA A 195 -10.00 9.21 -34.08
CA ALA A 195 -10.42 10.23 -33.14
C ALA A 195 -9.44 11.40 -33.09
N PHE A 196 -8.11 11.15 -33.14
CA PHE A 196 -7.13 12.22 -33.25
C PHE A 196 -7.18 13.00 -34.58
N ALA A 197 -7.55 12.33 -35.68
CA ALA A 197 -7.72 13.03 -36.97
C ALA A 197 -8.89 14.01 -36.95
N SER A 198 -9.88 13.78 -36.06
CA SER A 198 -11.07 14.63 -35.90
C SER A 198 -11.03 15.55 -34.69
N ALA A 199 -10.05 15.39 -33.79
CA ALA A 199 -9.90 16.25 -32.63
C ALA A 199 -9.45 17.66 -33.02
N GLU A 200 -10.14 18.67 -32.48
CA GLU A 200 -9.80 20.08 -32.79
C GLU A 200 -8.60 20.57 -31.98
N VAL A 201 -8.39 20.01 -30.79
CA VAL A 201 -7.24 20.32 -29.94
C VAL A 201 -6.57 19.02 -29.49
N VAL A 202 -5.27 18.96 -29.68
CA VAL A 202 -4.42 17.82 -29.31
C VAL A 202 -3.24 18.32 -28.51
N ALA A 203 -2.94 17.65 -27.41
CA ALA A 203 -1.73 17.84 -26.63
C ALA A 203 -0.93 16.53 -26.58
N GLU A 204 0.40 16.64 -26.57
CA GLU A 204 1.32 15.49 -26.44
C GLU A 204 2.46 15.85 -25.51
N ALA A 205 2.87 14.93 -24.64
CA ALA A 205 3.98 15.12 -23.73
C ALA A 205 4.59 13.81 -23.25
N GLU A 206 5.85 13.91 -22.81
CA GLU A 206 6.57 12.84 -22.14
C GLU A 206 6.83 13.24 -20.69
N TYR A 207 6.72 12.26 -19.77
CA TYR A 207 6.91 12.45 -18.34
C TYR A 207 7.80 11.36 -17.77
N GLU A 208 8.57 11.72 -16.74
CA GLU A 208 9.48 10.81 -16.05
C GLU A 208 9.32 10.95 -14.55
N THR A 209 9.29 9.81 -13.84
CA THR A 209 9.34 9.73 -12.37
C THR A 209 10.48 8.83 -11.93
N GLY A 210 11.15 9.19 -10.83
CA GLY A 210 12.24 8.41 -10.24
C GLY A 210 11.77 7.29 -9.31
N PHE A 211 12.70 6.55 -8.73
CA PHE A 211 12.45 5.68 -7.59
C PHE A 211 12.02 6.51 -6.37
N VAL A 212 11.06 6.00 -5.60
CA VAL A 212 10.67 6.56 -4.30
C VAL A 212 10.74 5.46 -3.25
N GLU A 213 11.37 5.76 -2.11
CA GLU A 213 11.47 4.87 -0.94
C GLU A 213 10.20 4.99 -0.08
N HIS A 214 9.76 3.89 0.51
CA HIS A 214 8.58 3.87 1.39
C HIS A 214 8.79 4.66 2.69
N ALA A 215 10.01 4.69 3.18
CA ALA A 215 10.47 5.46 4.35
C ALA A 215 9.61 5.30 5.61
N TYR A 216 9.00 4.12 5.82
CA TYR A 216 8.30 3.82 7.07
C TYR A 216 9.26 3.90 8.26
N ILE A 217 8.75 4.32 9.43
CA ILE A 217 9.58 4.56 10.61
C ILE A 217 10.16 3.25 11.16
N GLU A 218 9.41 2.15 11.15
CA GLU A 218 9.86 0.83 11.60
C GLU A 218 10.60 0.09 10.47
N PRO A 219 11.95 -0.11 10.53
CA PRO A 219 12.64 -1.07 9.67
C PRO A 219 12.14 -2.50 9.89
N GLU A 220 12.47 -3.40 8.99
CA GLU A 220 12.10 -4.81 9.05
C GLU A 220 12.72 -5.46 10.29
N ALA A 221 11.87 -6.17 11.04
CA ALA A 221 12.28 -6.84 12.26
C ALA A 221 11.37 -8.02 12.59
N GLY A 222 11.96 -8.97 13.33
CA GLY A 222 11.24 -10.11 13.86
C GLY A 222 12.16 -11.16 14.46
N PHE A 223 11.53 -12.23 14.91
CA PHE A 223 12.22 -13.43 15.36
C PHE A 223 11.51 -14.69 14.87
N ALA A 224 12.22 -15.81 14.88
CA ALA A 224 11.66 -17.12 14.61
C ALA A 224 12.14 -18.15 15.61
N ARG A 225 11.34 -19.19 15.79
CA ARG A 225 11.70 -20.38 16.58
C ARG A 225 11.11 -21.62 15.96
N ARG A 226 11.80 -22.73 16.14
CA ARG A 226 11.27 -24.04 15.80
C ARG A 226 10.57 -24.65 17.02
N VAL A 227 9.32 -25.08 16.85
CA VAL A 227 8.52 -25.71 17.90
C VAL A 227 8.14 -27.11 17.41
N GLY A 228 8.89 -28.12 17.85
CA GLY A 228 8.75 -29.48 17.33
C GLY A 228 9.05 -29.56 15.83
N ASP A 229 8.06 -29.84 15.02
CA ASP A 229 8.13 -29.91 13.56
C ASP A 229 7.57 -28.66 12.85
N GLN A 230 7.18 -27.65 13.61
CA GLN A 230 6.68 -26.37 13.12
C GLN A 230 7.75 -25.25 13.24
N VAL A 231 7.60 -24.22 12.42
CA VAL A 231 8.30 -22.94 12.57
C VAL A 231 7.31 -21.83 12.88
N GLU A 232 7.52 -21.11 13.94
CA GLU A 232 6.82 -19.88 14.30
C GLU A 232 7.70 -18.68 13.97
N ILE A 233 7.13 -17.71 13.23
CA ILE A 233 7.78 -16.45 12.86
C ILE A 233 6.91 -15.31 13.35
N GLN A 234 7.47 -14.49 14.23
CA GLN A 234 6.85 -13.25 14.68
C GLN A 234 7.60 -12.09 14.03
N ALA A 235 6.94 -11.37 13.11
CA ALA A 235 7.59 -10.31 12.33
C ALA A 235 6.58 -9.29 11.82
N CYS A 236 7.08 -8.10 11.46
CA CYS A 236 6.27 -7.12 10.77
C CYS A 236 5.98 -7.58 9.33
N THR A 237 4.71 -7.62 8.96
CA THR A 237 4.25 -8.04 7.63
C THR A 237 2.90 -7.41 7.28
N GLN A 238 2.59 -7.31 5.98
CA GLN A 238 1.27 -6.95 5.46
C GLN A 238 0.47 -8.15 4.94
N ALA A 239 1.09 -9.35 4.87
CA ALA A 239 0.53 -10.48 4.15
C ALA A 239 0.85 -11.85 4.80
N PRO A 240 0.43 -12.11 6.06
CA PRO A 240 0.90 -13.27 6.82
C PRO A 240 0.62 -14.61 6.15
N TYR A 241 -0.47 -14.74 5.39
CA TYR A 241 -0.80 -15.97 4.68
C TYR A 241 0.04 -16.19 3.42
N MET A 242 0.45 -15.10 2.74
CA MET A 242 1.42 -15.20 1.64
C MET A 242 2.80 -15.58 2.19
N ASP A 243 3.22 -14.92 3.27
CA ASP A 243 4.48 -15.25 3.98
C ASP A 243 4.50 -16.73 4.38
N ARG A 244 3.41 -17.24 4.95
CA ARG A 244 3.28 -18.65 5.34
C ARG A 244 3.53 -19.58 4.15
N SER A 245 2.93 -19.28 3.01
CA SER A 245 3.03 -20.11 1.80
C SER A 245 4.45 -20.10 1.22
N ASP A 246 5.07 -18.93 1.13
CA ASP A 246 6.44 -18.79 0.62
C ASP A 246 7.47 -19.42 1.56
N ILE A 247 7.33 -19.23 2.89
CA ILE A 247 8.22 -19.85 3.88
C ILE A 247 8.07 -21.38 3.86
N ALA A 248 6.86 -21.89 3.71
CA ALA A 248 6.64 -23.32 3.56
C ALA A 248 7.38 -23.91 2.34
N ALA A 249 7.34 -23.22 1.20
CA ALA A 249 8.09 -23.58 0.00
C ALA A 249 9.61 -23.51 0.21
N ILE A 250 10.12 -22.44 0.85
CA ILE A 250 11.53 -22.25 1.19
C ILE A 250 12.04 -23.38 2.10
N LEU A 251 11.25 -23.83 3.06
CA LEU A 251 11.61 -24.90 3.97
C LEU A 251 11.30 -26.30 3.43
N GLY A 252 10.54 -26.44 2.34
CA GLY A 252 10.09 -27.72 1.79
C GLY A 252 9.14 -28.47 2.72
N ILE A 253 8.27 -27.77 3.45
CA ILE A 253 7.31 -28.33 4.41
C ILE A 253 5.88 -27.90 4.06
N ALA A 254 4.88 -28.54 4.68
CA ALA A 254 3.48 -28.15 4.50
C ALA A 254 3.19 -26.79 5.13
N PRO A 255 2.33 -25.95 4.53
CA PRO A 255 2.01 -24.61 5.05
C PRO A 255 1.49 -24.62 6.49
N GLU A 256 0.80 -25.68 6.92
CA GLU A 256 0.25 -25.83 8.28
C GLU A 256 1.35 -25.97 9.35
N ARG A 257 2.58 -26.25 8.91
CA ARG A 257 3.78 -26.31 9.78
C ARG A 257 4.50 -24.96 9.88
N VAL A 258 3.98 -23.93 9.24
CA VAL A 258 4.47 -22.55 9.36
C VAL A 258 3.39 -21.69 10.01
N ARG A 259 3.72 -21.02 11.11
CA ARG A 259 2.87 -20.05 11.77
C ARG A 259 3.49 -18.68 11.65
N ILE A 260 2.77 -17.73 11.06
CA ILE A 260 3.15 -16.33 11.02
C ILE A 260 2.31 -15.57 12.05
N ILE A 261 2.97 -14.80 12.90
CA ILE A 261 2.35 -13.99 13.95
C ILE A 261 2.78 -12.54 13.67
N PRO A 262 1.92 -11.70 13.07
CA PRO A 262 2.27 -10.31 12.85
C PRO A 262 2.48 -9.57 14.16
N THR A 263 3.54 -8.76 14.24
CA THR A 263 3.72 -7.75 15.29
C THR A 263 2.86 -6.52 14.99
N ALA A 264 2.81 -5.53 15.88
CA ALA A 264 2.43 -4.19 15.47
C ALA A 264 3.35 -3.74 14.32
N VAL A 265 2.79 -3.00 13.36
CA VAL A 265 3.54 -2.58 12.18
C VAL A 265 3.63 -1.06 12.14
N GLY A 266 4.87 -0.55 12.19
CA GLY A 266 5.20 0.88 12.18
C GLY A 266 5.28 1.48 10.78
N GLY A 267 4.25 1.21 9.96
CA GLY A 267 4.17 1.59 8.56
C GLY A 267 4.65 0.48 7.61
N GLY A 268 4.15 0.49 6.39
CA GLY A 268 4.54 -0.48 5.37
C GLY A 268 4.36 0.08 3.97
N PHE A 269 3.23 0.74 3.70
CA PHE A 269 2.87 1.43 2.45
C PHE A 269 2.98 0.56 1.19
N GLY A 270 3.16 -0.76 1.35
CA GLY A 270 3.31 -1.75 0.29
C GLY A 270 4.61 -2.56 0.35
N SER A 271 5.71 -2.06 0.94
CA SER A 271 6.99 -2.77 0.97
C SER A 271 6.91 -4.08 1.75
N LYS A 272 6.24 -4.08 2.91
CA LYS A 272 6.09 -5.26 3.76
C LYS A 272 5.07 -6.29 3.23
N LEU A 273 4.71 -6.20 1.93
CA LEU A 273 4.03 -7.25 1.17
C LEU A 273 5.01 -8.27 0.59
N ASP A 274 6.26 -7.88 0.42
CA ASP A 274 7.36 -8.75 0.03
C ASP A 274 8.06 -9.28 1.28
N LEU A 275 8.57 -10.51 1.23
CA LEU A 275 9.37 -11.08 2.31
C LEU A 275 10.65 -10.26 2.52
N SER A 276 11.08 -10.12 3.77
CA SER A 276 12.30 -9.40 4.15
C SER A 276 13.16 -10.21 5.13
N VAL A 277 12.87 -10.16 6.43
CA VAL A 277 13.59 -10.92 7.47
C VAL A 277 13.15 -12.38 7.57
N GLN A 278 11.90 -12.68 7.16
CA GLN A 278 11.26 -13.97 7.37
C GLN A 278 12.02 -15.17 6.76
N PRO A 279 12.55 -15.11 5.51
CA PRO A 279 13.31 -16.22 4.92
C PRO A 279 14.57 -16.55 5.70
N PHE A 280 15.33 -15.54 6.11
CA PHE A 280 16.57 -15.71 6.86
C PHE A 280 16.31 -16.30 8.24
N LEU A 281 15.29 -15.78 8.92
CA LEU A 281 14.84 -16.28 10.23
C LEU A 281 14.37 -17.73 10.13
N ALA A 282 13.59 -18.06 9.10
CA ALA A 282 13.05 -19.39 8.86
C ALA A 282 14.16 -20.43 8.66
N VAL A 283 15.10 -20.16 7.75
CA VAL A 283 16.23 -21.04 7.46
C VAL A 283 17.10 -21.25 8.72
N ALA A 284 17.45 -20.18 9.41
CA ALA A 284 18.27 -20.25 10.62
C ALA A 284 17.59 -21.02 11.76
N ALA A 285 16.32 -20.71 12.08
CA ALA A 285 15.58 -21.41 13.13
C ALA A 285 15.36 -22.89 12.82
N TRP A 286 15.14 -23.23 11.53
CA TRP A 286 14.94 -24.59 11.08
C TRP A 286 16.17 -25.46 11.32
N HIS A 287 17.36 -24.97 10.94
CA HIS A 287 18.62 -25.71 11.08
C HIS A 287 19.14 -25.76 12.51
N LEU A 288 19.08 -24.64 13.23
CA LEU A 288 19.70 -24.56 14.56
C LEU A 288 18.78 -25.07 15.69
N ALA A 289 17.50 -25.15 15.46
CA ALA A 289 16.46 -25.45 16.48
C ALA A 289 16.60 -24.55 17.73
N LYS A 290 17.06 -23.30 17.52
CA LYS A 290 17.18 -22.24 18.52
C LYS A 290 16.33 -21.05 18.10
N PRO A 291 15.88 -20.21 19.03
CA PRO A 291 15.30 -18.91 18.66
C PRO A 291 16.35 -18.06 17.93
N VAL A 292 15.92 -17.36 16.89
CA VAL A 292 16.76 -16.43 16.11
C VAL A 292 16.04 -15.11 15.93
N ARG A 293 16.77 -14.00 15.89
CA ARG A 293 16.23 -12.66 15.73
C ARG A 293 16.98 -11.88 14.67
N MET A 294 16.25 -11.06 13.89
CA MET A 294 16.83 -10.18 12.88
C MET A 294 16.15 -8.81 12.92
N VAL A 295 16.96 -7.76 12.86
CA VAL A 295 16.49 -6.37 12.79
C VAL A 295 17.35 -5.64 11.78
N TYR A 296 16.72 -5.05 10.77
CA TYR A 296 17.43 -4.25 9.79
C TYR A 296 17.81 -2.88 10.37
N SER A 297 18.98 -2.39 10.03
CA SER A 297 19.27 -0.98 10.16
C SER A 297 18.47 -0.18 9.11
N ARG A 298 18.36 1.14 9.28
CA ARG A 298 17.72 1.99 8.27
C ARG A 298 18.40 1.86 6.90
N THR A 299 19.72 1.84 6.87
CA THR A 299 20.48 1.65 5.62
C THR A 299 20.19 0.30 4.99
N GLU A 300 20.12 -0.77 5.78
CA GLU A 300 19.79 -2.10 5.26
C GLU A 300 18.37 -2.16 4.72
N SER A 301 17.43 -1.57 5.42
CA SER A 301 16.03 -1.46 4.97
C SER A 301 15.94 -0.74 3.61
N ILE A 302 16.53 0.45 3.49
CA ILE A 302 16.53 1.22 2.24
C ILE A 302 17.25 0.47 1.11
N LEU A 303 18.36 -0.20 1.40
CA LEU A 303 19.17 -0.88 0.40
C LEU A 303 18.52 -2.15 -0.17
N SER A 304 17.75 -2.88 0.64
CA SER A 304 17.32 -4.24 0.31
C SER A 304 15.82 -4.44 0.08
N THR A 305 15.01 -3.46 0.42
CA THR A 305 13.55 -3.55 0.23
C THR A 305 13.10 -2.95 -1.09
N THR A 306 11.87 -3.26 -1.50
CA THR A 306 11.30 -2.78 -2.76
C THR A 306 11.05 -1.26 -2.74
N LYS A 307 10.96 -0.65 -3.94
CA LYS A 307 10.74 0.79 -4.14
C LYS A 307 9.52 1.04 -5.04
N ARG A 308 9.05 2.29 -5.13
CA ARG A 308 8.13 2.69 -6.19
C ARG A 308 8.83 2.60 -7.55
N HIS A 309 8.14 2.01 -8.52
CA HIS A 309 8.65 1.91 -9.89
C HIS A 309 8.95 3.29 -10.50
N PRO A 310 10.16 3.55 -10.98
CA PRO A 310 10.38 4.64 -11.93
C PRO A 310 9.55 4.40 -13.17
N ALA A 311 9.03 5.46 -13.76
CA ALA A 311 8.22 5.37 -14.96
C ALA A 311 8.65 6.41 -16.01
N ARG A 312 8.69 5.99 -17.29
CA ARG A 312 8.76 6.87 -18.44
C ARG A 312 7.47 6.72 -19.21
N MET A 313 6.78 7.82 -19.40
CA MET A 313 5.42 7.85 -19.92
C MET A 313 5.33 8.82 -21.09
N LYS A 314 4.71 8.38 -22.19
CA LYS A 314 4.38 9.21 -23.34
C LYS A 314 2.89 9.21 -23.54
N LEU A 315 2.30 10.40 -23.61
CA LEU A 315 0.87 10.57 -23.75
C LEU A 315 0.54 11.52 -24.89
N ARG A 316 -0.56 11.21 -25.55
CA ARG A 316 -1.23 12.10 -26.50
C ARG A 316 -2.72 12.11 -26.17
N ALA A 317 -3.32 13.29 -25.98
CA ALA A 317 -4.73 13.44 -25.68
C ALA A 317 -5.36 14.45 -26.63
N GLY A 318 -6.63 14.21 -27.00
CA GLY A 318 -7.37 15.07 -27.88
C GLY A 318 -8.78 15.37 -27.35
N CYS A 319 -9.26 16.58 -27.59
CA CYS A 319 -10.62 17.00 -27.26
C CYS A 319 -11.26 17.80 -28.39
N ALA A 320 -12.57 17.88 -28.35
CA ALA A 320 -13.38 18.77 -29.18
C ALA A 320 -13.25 20.21 -28.67
N LYS A 321 -13.67 21.19 -29.50
CA LYS A 321 -13.65 22.62 -29.17
C LYS A 321 -14.41 22.97 -27.89
N ASN A 322 -15.43 22.19 -27.55
CA ASN A 322 -16.20 22.37 -26.32
C ASN A 322 -15.55 21.71 -25.09
N GLY A 323 -14.32 21.20 -25.20
CA GLY A 323 -13.57 20.58 -24.14
C GLY A 323 -13.90 19.11 -23.86
N LYS A 324 -14.84 18.47 -24.58
CA LYS A 324 -15.11 17.03 -24.41
C LYS A 324 -13.94 16.18 -24.92
N LEU A 325 -13.43 15.30 -24.09
CA LEU A 325 -12.38 14.35 -24.44
C LEU A 325 -12.84 13.42 -25.56
N MET A 326 -11.99 13.20 -26.54
CA MET A 326 -12.23 12.35 -27.69
C MET A 326 -11.30 11.14 -27.72
N ALA A 327 -10.04 11.33 -27.40
CA ALA A 327 -9.03 10.28 -27.42
C ALA A 327 -7.93 10.47 -26.39
N LEU A 328 -7.40 9.34 -25.92
CA LEU A 328 -6.14 9.28 -25.17
C LEU A 328 -5.31 8.09 -25.65
N ASP A 329 -4.08 8.35 -26.02
CA ASP A 329 -3.03 7.35 -26.29
C ASP A 329 -1.97 7.47 -25.20
N PHE A 330 -1.73 6.39 -24.45
CA PHE A 330 -0.83 6.31 -23.31
C PHE A 330 0.14 5.16 -23.48
N ALA A 331 1.43 5.44 -23.43
CA ALA A 331 2.47 4.42 -23.39
C ALA A 331 3.35 4.64 -22.18
N ALA A 332 3.68 3.57 -21.43
CA ALA A 332 4.56 3.68 -20.27
C ALA A 332 5.47 2.46 -20.09
N ASP A 333 6.71 2.76 -19.72
CA ASP A 333 7.72 1.80 -19.29
C ASP A 333 7.99 1.98 -17.81
N PHE A 334 7.85 0.89 -17.05
CA PHE A 334 8.12 0.84 -15.61
C PHE A 334 9.39 0.04 -15.35
N ASN A 335 10.37 0.64 -14.68
CA ASN A 335 11.55 -0.08 -14.25
C ASN A 335 11.20 -0.94 -13.02
N THR A 336 11.23 -2.26 -13.17
CA THR A 336 10.89 -3.19 -12.10
C THR A 336 12.11 -3.68 -11.31
N GLY A 337 13.33 -3.25 -11.71
CA GLY A 337 14.57 -3.69 -11.09
C GLY A 337 14.93 -5.14 -11.38
N ALA A 338 15.75 -5.73 -10.53
CA ALA A 338 16.33 -7.05 -10.78
C ALA A 338 15.34 -8.21 -10.67
N TYR A 339 14.27 -8.05 -9.92
CA TYR A 339 13.27 -9.09 -9.65
C TYR A 339 11.84 -8.61 -9.84
N SER A 340 10.93 -9.56 -10.02
CA SER A 340 9.55 -9.29 -10.43
C SER A 340 8.72 -8.56 -9.39
N SER A 341 8.79 -8.96 -8.12
CA SER A 341 7.93 -8.42 -7.07
C SER A 341 6.49 -8.16 -7.55
N TRP A 342 5.96 -6.93 -7.39
CA TRP A 342 4.64 -6.53 -7.87
C TRP A 342 4.64 -5.87 -9.26
N GLY A 343 5.74 -5.91 -10.01
CA GLY A 343 5.84 -5.35 -11.36
C GLY A 343 4.71 -5.79 -12.29
N PRO A 344 4.29 -7.08 -12.31
CA PRO A 344 3.17 -7.52 -13.13
C PRO A 344 1.84 -6.82 -12.78
N THR A 345 1.58 -6.60 -11.49
CA THR A 345 0.35 -5.93 -11.03
C THR A 345 0.36 -4.44 -11.36
N VAL A 346 1.50 -3.75 -11.16
CA VAL A 346 1.63 -2.32 -11.48
C VAL A 346 1.40 -2.08 -12.97
N SER A 347 2.07 -2.86 -13.82
CA SER A 347 1.94 -2.75 -15.27
C SER A 347 0.53 -3.09 -15.79
N ALA A 348 -0.20 -4.02 -15.14
CA ALA A 348 -1.57 -4.37 -15.52
C ALA A 348 -2.61 -3.37 -15.00
N ARG A 349 -2.36 -2.74 -13.83
CA ARG A 349 -3.29 -1.79 -13.21
C ARG A 349 -3.32 -0.44 -13.91
N VAL A 350 -2.16 0.05 -14.33
CA VAL A 350 -2.02 1.38 -14.94
C VAL A 350 -2.90 1.57 -16.18
N PRO A 351 -2.94 0.66 -17.17
CA PRO A 351 -3.81 0.82 -18.33
C PRO A 351 -5.29 1.00 -18.00
N VAL A 352 -5.77 0.39 -16.92
CA VAL A 352 -7.16 0.55 -16.46
C VAL A 352 -7.41 1.96 -15.93
N HIS A 353 -6.39 2.59 -15.33
CA HIS A 353 -6.56 3.85 -14.58
C HIS A 353 -6.03 5.09 -15.30
N ALA A 354 -5.21 4.94 -16.35
CA ALA A 354 -4.51 6.08 -16.97
C ALA A 354 -5.40 7.07 -17.72
N SER A 355 -6.70 6.78 -17.87
CA SER A 355 -7.68 7.78 -18.32
C SER A 355 -8.00 8.83 -17.27
N GLY A 356 -7.66 8.58 -15.99
CA GLY A 356 -8.29 9.27 -14.88
C GLY A 356 -9.76 8.89 -14.76
N PRO A 357 -10.50 9.51 -13.83
CA PRO A 357 -11.94 9.25 -13.62
C PRO A 357 -12.82 9.96 -14.66
N TYR A 358 -12.42 9.92 -15.93
CA TYR A 358 -13.06 10.67 -16.99
C TYR A 358 -13.51 9.77 -18.14
N TYR A 359 -14.57 10.18 -18.80
CA TYR A 359 -15.06 9.50 -19.99
C TYR A 359 -14.18 9.80 -21.20
N VAL A 360 -13.50 8.77 -21.70
CA VAL A 360 -12.65 8.81 -22.89
C VAL A 360 -13.15 7.75 -23.87
N PRO A 361 -13.86 8.13 -24.94
CA PRO A 361 -14.50 7.17 -25.85
C PRO A 361 -13.50 6.35 -26.67
N ASN A 362 -12.35 6.92 -27.04
CA ASN A 362 -11.30 6.24 -27.79
C ASN A 362 -10.01 6.22 -26.97
N TYR A 363 -9.56 5.03 -26.59
CA TYR A 363 -8.51 4.86 -25.62
C TYR A 363 -7.54 3.75 -26.02
N ARG A 364 -6.25 4.02 -25.93
CA ARG A 364 -5.19 3.04 -26.06
C ARG A 364 -4.17 3.26 -24.97
N ALA A 365 -4.00 2.29 -24.07
CA ALA A 365 -2.95 2.31 -23.06
C ALA A 365 -2.13 1.04 -23.15
N LEU A 366 -0.82 1.21 -23.32
CA LEU A 366 0.16 0.13 -23.42
C LEU A 366 1.24 0.36 -22.37
N THR A 367 1.54 -0.66 -21.57
CA THR A 367 2.58 -0.58 -20.55
C THR A 367 3.52 -1.76 -20.62
N ARG A 368 4.75 -1.57 -20.12
CA ARG A 368 5.75 -2.63 -19.96
C ARG A 368 6.37 -2.52 -18.58
N ALA A 369 6.60 -3.65 -17.91
CA ALA A 369 7.50 -3.75 -16.75
C ALA A 369 8.85 -4.29 -17.27
N ILE A 370 9.94 -3.60 -16.98
CA ILE A 370 11.26 -3.83 -17.58
C ILE A 370 12.27 -4.08 -16.46
N HIS A 371 13.02 -5.17 -16.58
CA HIS A 371 14.10 -5.50 -15.66
C HIS A 371 15.34 -4.65 -15.89
N THR A 372 16.00 -4.27 -14.80
CA THR A 372 17.34 -3.66 -14.74
C THR A 372 18.14 -4.28 -13.59
N ASN A 373 19.45 -4.00 -13.49
CA ASN A 373 20.26 -4.43 -12.35
C ASN A 373 20.15 -3.48 -11.13
N LEU A 374 19.00 -2.86 -10.95
CA LEU A 374 18.73 -2.00 -9.79
C LEU A 374 17.89 -2.74 -8.76
N VAL A 375 17.75 -2.14 -7.59
CA VAL A 375 16.92 -2.67 -6.52
C VAL A 375 15.50 -2.97 -7.04
N PRO A 376 14.85 -4.07 -6.65
CA PRO A 376 13.51 -4.39 -7.11
C PRO A 376 12.50 -3.28 -6.81
N ALA A 377 11.65 -2.99 -7.78
CA ALA A 377 10.50 -2.13 -7.58
C ALA A 377 9.26 -3.01 -7.34
N GLY A 378 8.48 -2.66 -6.32
CA GLY A 378 7.36 -3.47 -5.85
C GLY A 378 6.08 -2.66 -5.64
N ALA A 379 5.28 -3.12 -4.70
CA ALA A 379 4.09 -2.41 -4.28
C ALA A 379 4.47 -1.14 -3.54
N PHE A 380 3.88 -0.04 -3.95
CA PHE A 380 3.87 1.20 -3.19
C PHE A 380 2.48 1.82 -3.30
N ARG A 381 1.94 2.40 -2.23
CA ARG A 381 0.62 3.03 -2.11
C ARG A 381 0.19 3.69 -3.42
N GLY A 382 -0.88 3.20 -4.04
CA GLY A 382 -1.38 3.63 -5.35
C GLY A 382 -0.97 2.77 -6.57
N PHE A 383 -0.01 1.82 -6.46
CA PHE A 383 0.33 0.80 -7.47
C PHE A 383 0.46 1.32 -8.91
N GLY A 384 1.31 2.33 -9.15
CA GLY A 384 1.55 2.91 -10.48
C GLY A 384 0.53 3.97 -10.92
N VAL A 385 -0.63 4.03 -10.30
CA VAL A 385 -1.65 5.06 -10.63
C VAL A 385 -1.17 6.48 -10.33
N PRO A 386 -0.40 6.77 -9.24
CA PRO A 386 0.16 8.10 -9.02
C PRO A 386 1.04 8.60 -10.17
N GLN A 387 1.89 7.72 -10.73
CA GLN A 387 2.73 8.05 -11.87
C GLN A 387 1.88 8.41 -13.10
N ALA A 388 0.89 7.56 -13.41
CA ALA A 388 -0.02 7.81 -14.53
C ALA A 388 -0.83 9.11 -14.33
N ALA A 389 -1.29 9.38 -13.12
CA ALA A 389 -2.03 10.60 -12.79
C ALA A 389 -1.18 11.87 -12.95
N ILE A 390 0.11 11.82 -12.58
CA ILE A 390 1.05 12.94 -12.82
C ILE A 390 1.08 13.33 -14.30
N ALA A 391 1.14 12.35 -15.18
CA ALA A 391 1.21 12.59 -16.60
C ALA A 391 -0.15 13.00 -17.21
N GLN A 392 -1.20 12.26 -16.89
CA GLN A 392 -2.53 12.45 -17.47
C GLN A 392 -3.17 13.76 -17.00
N GLU A 393 -3.09 14.10 -15.71
CA GLU A 393 -3.71 15.30 -15.15
C GLU A 393 -3.03 16.59 -15.64
N GLN A 394 -1.71 16.59 -15.83
CA GLN A 394 -1.02 17.73 -16.43
C GLN A 394 -1.38 17.90 -17.91
N LEU A 395 -1.56 16.79 -18.64
CA LEU A 395 -1.94 16.87 -20.06
C LEU A 395 -3.37 17.36 -20.23
N TYR A 396 -4.30 16.97 -19.34
CA TYR A 396 -5.69 17.47 -19.36
C TYR A 396 -5.77 18.94 -18.97
N ASP A 397 -4.93 19.37 -18.06
CA ASP A 397 -4.79 20.80 -17.71
C ASP A 397 -4.30 21.61 -18.92
N GLU A 398 -3.39 21.06 -19.73
CA GLU A 398 -2.93 21.67 -20.97
C GLU A 398 -4.05 21.73 -22.03
N LEU A 399 -4.90 20.70 -22.14
CA LEU A 399 -6.07 20.75 -23.03
C LEU A 399 -7.07 21.82 -22.62
N ALA A 400 -7.34 21.94 -21.30
CA ALA A 400 -8.22 22.97 -20.76
C ALA A 400 -7.73 24.38 -21.12
N ASP A 401 -6.41 24.63 -20.93
CA ASP A 401 -5.80 25.91 -21.32
C ASP A 401 -5.94 26.19 -22.81
N ARG A 402 -5.70 25.21 -23.68
CA ARG A 402 -5.75 25.34 -25.15
C ARG A 402 -7.16 25.60 -25.69
N VAL A 403 -8.21 25.08 -25.02
CA VAL A 403 -9.61 25.38 -25.38
C VAL A 403 -10.17 26.61 -24.68
N GLY A 404 -9.38 27.24 -23.78
CA GLY A 404 -9.78 28.41 -23.01
C GLY A 404 -10.86 28.10 -21.96
N MET A 405 -10.88 26.90 -21.41
CA MET A 405 -11.82 26.45 -20.38
C MET A 405 -11.16 26.46 -19.01
N ASP A 406 -11.91 26.81 -17.97
CA ASP A 406 -11.46 26.64 -16.58
C ASP A 406 -11.08 25.19 -16.33
N ARG A 407 -9.95 24.97 -15.68
CA ARG A 407 -9.35 23.63 -15.48
C ARG A 407 -10.20 22.72 -14.60
N LEU A 408 -10.93 23.27 -13.63
CA LEU A 408 -11.90 22.52 -12.82
C LEU A 408 -13.13 22.16 -13.66
N GLU A 409 -13.65 23.13 -14.42
CA GLU A 409 -14.82 22.90 -15.28
C GLU A 409 -14.54 21.87 -16.39
N PHE A 410 -13.33 21.85 -16.94
CA PHE A 410 -12.90 20.82 -17.91
C PHE A 410 -13.01 19.41 -17.30
N ARG A 411 -12.60 19.26 -16.06
CA ARG A 411 -12.68 17.97 -15.34
C ARG A 411 -14.13 17.59 -15.03
N ILE A 412 -14.94 18.53 -14.58
CA ILE A 412 -16.38 18.30 -14.32
C ILE A 412 -17.13 17.91 -15.60
N LEU A 413 -16.81 18.56 -16.72
CA LEU A 413 -17.42 18.26 -18.02
C LEU A 413 -17.18 16.82 -18.47
N ASN A 414 -16.00 16.30 -18.17
CA ASN A 414 -15.53 14.97 -18.61
C ASN A 414 -15.68 13.88 -17.53
N ALA A 415 -16.10 14.23 -16.30
CA ALA A 415 -16.21 13.29 -15.21
C ALA A 415 -17.11 12.10 -15.54
N LEU A 416 -16.69 10.90 -15.17
CA LEU A 416 -17.52 9.70 -15.24
C LEU A 416 -18.80 9.89 -14.43
N ASP A 417 -19.85 9.24 -14.88
CA ASP A 417 -21.11 9.09 -14.17
C ASP A 417 -21.56 7.63 -14.13
N GLU A 418 -22.71 7.37 -13.54
CA GLU A 418 -23.25 6.02 -13.37
C GLU A 418 -23.57 5.30 -14.68
N THR A 419 -23.73 6.02 -15.78
CA THR A 419 -24.20 5.50 -17.07
C THR A 419 -23.10 5.40 -18.12
N THR A 420 -22.06 6.21 -17.99
CA THR A 420 -20.93 6.23 -18.94
C THR A 420 -20.00 5.04 -18.70
N PRO A 421 -19.60 4.34 -19.78
CA PRO A 421 -18.68 3.24 -19.63
C PRO A 421 -17.25 3.74 -19.42
N THR A 422 -16.51 3.05 -18.55
CA THR A 422 -15.08 3.25 -18.35
C THR A 422 -14.29 2.83 -19.60
N VAL A 423 -12.97 3.03 -19.57
CA VAL A 423 -12.07 2.59 -20.65
C VAL A 423 -12.02 1.06 -20.81
N THR A 424 -12.43 0.29 -19.80
CA THR A 424 -12.60 -1.17 -19.89
C THR A 424 -14.00 -1.61 -20.30
N GLY A 425 -14.89 -0.65 -20.68
CA GLY A 425 -16.27 -0.94 -21.04
C GLY A 425 -17.23 -1.15 -19.86
N GLN A 426 -16.72 -1.19 -18.64
CA GLN A 426 -17.52 -1.33 -17.43
C GLN A 426 -18.41 -0.11 -17.21
N VAL A 427 -19.71 -0.33 -17.00
CA VAL A 427 -20.65 0.68 -16.49
C VAL A 427 -20.78 0.50 -15.00
N LEU A 428 -20.49 1.56 -14.23
CA LEU A 428 -20.31 1.45 -12.78
C LEU A 428 -21.66 1.37 -12.02
N GLY A 429 -22.74 1.91 -12.59
CA GLY A 429 -24.05 1.95 -11.94
C GLY A 429 -24.10 3.01 -10.84
N ALA A 430 -24.09 2.60 -9.59
CA ALA A 430 -24.17 3.51 -8.45
C ALA A 430 -22.82 3.77 -7.79
N GLY A 431 -22.73 4.85 -7.02
CA GLY A 431 -21.55 5.18 -6.21
C GLY A 431 -20.39 5.79 -7.03
N VAL A 432 -20.68 6.68 -7.97
CA VAL A 432 -19.68 7.37 -8.80
C VAL A 432 -19.54 8.83 -8.34
N GLY A 433 -18.73 9.05 -7.31
CA GLY A 433 -18.61 10.32 -6.62
C GLY A 433 -17.63 11.34 -7.20
N ILE A 434 -17.00 11.09 -8.36
CA ILE A 434 -15.98 12.03 -8.88
C ILE A 434 -16.52 13.42 -9.15
N ARG A 435 -17.71 13.52 -9.74
CA ARG A 435 -18.35 14.83 -10.00
C ARG A 435 -18.60 15.58 -8.70
N ALA A 436 -19.13 14.90 -7.68
CA ALA A 436 -19.37 15.50 -6.35
C ALA A 436 -18.05 15.96 -5.69
N CYS A 437 -16.97 15.18 -5.81
CA CYS A 437 -15.65 15.58 -5.32
C CYS A 437 -15.14 16.87 -6.00
N LEU A 438 -15.24 16.96 -7.33
CA LEU A 438 -14.81 18.15 -8.09
C LEU A 438 -15.69 19.38 -7.77
N GLU A 439 -16.99 19.20 -7.70
CA GLU A 439 -17.93 20.29 -7.37
C GLU A 439 -17.74 20.81 -5.94
N ALA A 440 -17.39 19.95 -5.00
CA ALA A 440 -17.08 20.35 -3.63
C ALA A 440 -15.84 21.27 -3.53
N LEU A 441 -14.90 21.18 -4.45
CA LEU A 441 -13.74 22.09 -4.51
C LEU A 441 -14.08 23.47 -5.09
N ARG A 442 -15.19 23.62 -5.84
CA ARG A 442 -15.52 24.84 -6.61
C ARG A 442 -15.52 26.15 -5.80
N PRO A 443 -16.08 26.21 -4.58
CA PRO A 443 -16.04 27.45 -3.80
C PRO A 443 -14.62 27.92 -3.49
N ARG A 444 -13.79 26.98 -3.02
CA ARG A 444 -12.40 27.30 -2.68
C ARG A 444 -11.55 27.56 -3.94
N TRP A 445 -11.76 26.80 -5.02
CA TRP A 445 -11.11 27.02 -6.31
C TRP A 445 -11.27 28.46 -6.80
N LYS A 446 -12.49 29.00 -6.79
CA LYS A 446 -12.75 30.38 -7.21
C LYS A 446 -12.08 31.41 -6.30
N ALA A 447 -12.14 31.20 -4.98
CA ALA A 447 -11.51 32.09 -4.02
C ALA A 447 -9.99 32.10 -4.19
N SER A 448 -9.35 30.93 -4.18
CA SER A 448 -7.87 30.80 -4.28
C SER A 448 -7.32 31.32 -5.60
N ARG A 449 -8.05 31.12 -6.71
CA ARG A 449 -7.66 31.69 -8.01
C ARG A 449 -7.65 33.21 -7.96
N GLY A 450 -8.69 33.84 -7.39
CA GLY A 450 -8.74 35.28 -7.21
C GLY A 450 -7.63 35.82 -6.29
N GLU A 451 -7.38 35.13 -5.17
CA GLU A 451 -6.30 35.45 -4.23
C GLU A 451 -4.92 35.37 -4.92
N ALA A 452 -4.67 34.35 -5.73
CA ALA A 452 -3.41 34.17 -6.46
C ALA A 452 -3.24 35.26 -7.57
N GLU A 453 -4.28 35.58 -8.32
CA GLU A 453 -4.28 36.64 -9.33
C GLU A 453 -4.00 38.00 -8.70
N GLU A 454 -4.66 38.34 -7.58
CA GLU A 454 -4.42 39.60 -6.84
C GLU A 454 -2.98 39.68 -6.33
N PHE A 455 -2.48 38.60 -5.70
CA PHE A 455 -1.10 38.54 -5.23
C PHE A 455 -0.11 38.76 -6.39
N ASN A 456 -0.26 38.00 -7.48
CA ASN A 456 0.65 38.06 -8.62
C ASN A 456 0.63 39.42 -9.35
N SER A 457 -0.53 40.12 -9.38
CA SER A 457 -0.66 41.40 -10.00
C SER A 457 0.06 42.52 -9.23
N THR A 458 0.25 42.35 -7.93
CA THR A 458 0.90 43.35 -7.03
C THR A 458 2.32 42.96 -6.62
N ALA A 459 2.73 41.71 -6.86
CA ALA A 459 4.04 41.20 -6.47
C ALA A 459 5.18 41.85 -7.25
N SER A 460 6.07 42.53 -6.53
CA SER A 460 7.28 43.16 -7.08
C SER A 460 8.54 42.28 -6.99
N GLY A 461 8.48 41.20 -6.23
CA GLY A 461 9.58 40.25 -6.00
C GLY A 461 9.46 38.96 -6.83
N PRO A 462 10.30 37.92 -6.51
CA PRO A 462 10.35 36.68 -7.24
C PRO A 462 9.21 35.73 -6.93
N LEU A 463 8.42 35.98 -5.89
CA LEU A 463 7.36 35.11 -5.44
C LEU A 463 6.16 35.16 -6.38
N ARG A 464 5.60 33.97 -6.66
CA ARG A 464 4.35 33.80 -7.43
C ARG A 464 3.48 32.78 -6.74
N HIS A 465 2.19 33.04 -6.73
CA HIS A 465 1.17 32.09 -6.27
C HIS A 465 0.55 31.34 -7.44
N GLY A 466 0.14 30.09 -7.19
CA GLY A 466 -0.60 29.29 -8.17
C GLY A 466 -1.54 28.31 -7.52
N VAL A 467 -2.56 27.94 -8.26
CA VAL A 467 -3.62 27.01 -7.84
C VAL A 467 -3.78 25.91 -8.87
N GLY A 468 -3.70 24.67 -8.45
CA GLY A 468 -3.85 23.51 -9.32
C GLY A 468 -4.86 22.50 -8.81
N VAL A 469 -5.47 21.76 -9.71
CA VAL A 469 -6.46 20.72 -9.40
C VAL A 469 -6.13 19.43 -10.15
N ALA A 470 -6.44 18.29 -9.53
CA ALA A 470 -6.32 16.97 -10.14
C ALA A 470 -7.40 16.03 -9.61
N GLY A 471 -7.95 15.19 -10.50
CA GLY A 471 -8.88 14.12 -10.15
C GLY A 471 -8.18 12.76 -10.04
N MET A 472 -8.86 11.82 -9.40
CA MET A 472 -8.37 10.44 -9.31
C MET A 472 -9.50 9.44 -9.16
N TRP A 473 -9.23 8.22 -9.57
CA TRP A 473 -9.98 7.02 -9.22
C TRP A 473 -9.05 5.86 -8.89
N TYR A 474 -9.54 4.90 -8.12
CA TYR A 474 -8.76 3.73 -7.75
C TYR A 474 -9.66 2.53 -7.47
N GLY A 475 -9.43 1.45 -8.20
CA GLY A 475 -10.16 0.19 -8.00
C GLY A 475 -9.75 -0.50 -6.70
N CYS A 476 -10.72 -0.76 -5.81
CA CYS A 476 -10.49 -1.41 -4.53
C CYS A 476 -10.34 -2.93 -4.71
N GLY A 477 -9.15 -3.46 -4.44
CA GLY A 477 -8.85 -4.89 -4.55
C GLY A 477 -7.91 -5.27 -5.69
N ASN A 478 -7.87 -6.57 -6.01
CA ASN A 478 -7.06 -7.12 -7.09
C ASN A 478 -7.67 -6.81 -8.46
N THR A 479 -6.82 -6.55 -9.47
CA THR A 479 -7.28 -6.32 -10.85
C THR A 479 -7.72 -7.64 -11.47
N SER A 480 -9.01 -7.83 -11.71
CA SER A 480 -9.57 -8.98 -12.44
C SER A 480 -9.20 -10.37 -11.87
N LEU A 481 -8.89 -10.43 -10.59
CA LEU A 481 -8.49 -11.66 -9.91
C LEU A 481 -9.33 -11.85 -8.64
N PRO A 482 -9.58 -13.11 -8.21
CA PRO A 482 -10.20 -13.39 -6.93
C PRO A 482 -9.53 -12.62 -5.78
N ASN A 483 -10.33 -12.18 -4.84
CA ASN A 483 -9.89 -11.32 -3.76
C ASN A 483 -10.64 -11.61 -2.45
N PRO A 484 -10.80 -12.90 -2.09
CA PRO A 484 -11.63 -13.27 -0.95
C PRO A 484 -11.08 -12.77 0.39
N SER A 485 -11.99 -12.67 1.33
CA SER A 485 -11.70 -12.45 2.75
C SER A 485 -12.67 -13.26 3.57
N THR A 486 -12.16 -14.01 4.55
CA THR A 486 -12.97 -14.82 5.46
C THR A 486 -12.85 -14.27 6.88
N VAL A 487 -13.96 -14.05 7.54
CA VAL A 487 -14.01 -13.56 8.93
C VAL A 487 -14.84 -14.52 9.76
N ARG A 488 -14.34 -14.85 10.96
CA ARG A 488 -15.05 -15.66 11.95
C ARG A 488 -15.36 -14.79 13.17
N ILE A 489 -16.54 -14.99 13.74
CA ILE A 489 -16.97 -14.30 14.94
C ILE A 489 -17.60 -15.32 15.91
N GLY A 490 -17.23 -15.28 17.19
CA GLY A 490 -17.69 -16.21 18.22
C GLY A 490 -18.23 -15.49 19.46
N LEU A 491 -19.32 -15.99 20.02
CA LEU A 491 -19.91 -15.50 21.25
C LEU A 491 -19.49 -16.41 22.40
N LYS A 492 -18.86 -15.84 23.43
CA LYS A 492 -18.47 -16.54 24.67
C LYS A 492 -19.63 -16.59 25.68
N ARG A 493 -19.51 -17.50 26.66
CA ARG A 493 -20.49 -17.62 27.76
C ARG A 493 -20.61 -16.35 28.62
N ASP A 494 -19.54 -15.56 28.72
CA ASP A 494 -19.51 -14.29 29.47
C ASP A 494 -20.07 -13.10 28.69
N GLY A 495 -20.70 -13.35 27.54
CA GLY A 495 -21.26 -12.32 26.66
C GLY A 495 -20.20 -11.52 25.86
N ARG A 496 -18.90 -11.88 25.93
CA ARG A 496 -17.88 -11.30 25.09
C ARG A 496 -17.93 -11.89 23.67
N ILE A 497 -17.58 -11.08 22.71
CA ILE A 497 -17.59 -11.42 21.28
C ILE A 497 -16.14 -11.46 20.82
N VAL A 498 -15.72 -12.56 20.22
CA VAL A 498 -14.37 -12.72 19.68
C VAL A 498 -14.41 -12.57 18.17
N LEU A 499 -13.71 -11.59 17.67
CA LEU A 499 -13.56 -11.34 16.22
C LEU A 499 -12.21 -11.90 15.75
N HIS A 500 -12.25 -12.92 14.87
CA HIS A 500 -11.08 -13.49 14.22
C HIS A 500 -10.95 -12.94 12.80
N GLN A 501 -9.91 -12.17 12.54
CA GLN A 501 -9.61 -11.66 11.20
C GLN A 501 -8.13 -11.86 10.87
N GLY A 502 -7.81 -12.31 9.66
CA GLY A 502 -6.44 -12.47 9.17
C GLY A 502 -5.81 -11.20 8.59
N ALA A 503 -6.57 -10.09 8.53
CA ALA A 503 -6.07 -8.80 8.06
C ALA A 503 -5.12 -8.16 9.08
N VAL A 504 -4.05 -7.53 8.60
CA VAL A 504 -3.07 -6.84 9.46
C VAL A 504 -3.32 -5.33 9.43
N ASP A 505 -3.36 -4.72 10.60
CA ASP A 505 -3.32 -3.27 10.75
C ASP A 505 -1.86 -2.78 10.69
N ILE A 506 -1.54 -2.01 9.66
CA ILE A 506 -0.20 -1.44 9.42
C ILE A 506 -0.13 0.05 9.79
N GLY A 507 -1.08 0.52 10.59
CA GLY A 507 -1.26 1.91 10.98
C GLY A 507 -2.52 2.57 10.41
N GLN A 508 -3.18 1.95 9.39
CA GLN A 508 -4.35 2.52 8.73
C GLN A 508 -5.66 2.42 9.55
N GLY A 509 -5.69 1.63 10.64
CA GLY A 509 -6.85 1.53 11.52
C GLY A 509 -7.87 0.45 11.16
N SER A 510 -7.50 -0.54 10.33
CA SER A 510 -8.41 -1.62 9.92
C SER A 510 -8.98 -2.42 11.09
N ASN A 511 -8.22 -2.64 12.15
CA ASN A 511 -8.68 -3.31 13.36
C ASN A 511 -9.88 -2.59 13.98
N THR A 512 -9.81 -1.28 14.08
CA THR A 512 -10.91 -0.44 14.61
C THR A 512 -12.11 -0.47 13.66
N ILE A 513 -11.89 -0.29 12.36
CA ILE A 513 -12.94 -0.23 11.34
C ILE A 513 -13.74 -1.53 11.28
N VAL A 514 -13.07 -2.68 11.20
CA VAL A 514 -13.76 -3.98 11.12
C VAL A 514 -14.54 -4.27 12.38
N THR A 515 -14.00 -3.92 13.57
CA THR A 515 -14.72 -4.05 14.85
C THR A 515 -15.94 -3.13 14.92
N GLN A 516 -15.85 -1.87 14.42
CA GLN A 516 -17.00 -0.96 14.34
C GLN A 516 -18.13 -1.53 13.48
N ILE A 517 -17.77 -2.15 12.34
CA ILE A 517 -18.74 -2.80 11.43
C ILE A 517 -19.46 -3.93 12.15
N CYS A 518 -18.72 -4.79 12.87
CA CYS A 518 -19.32 -5.88 13.65
C CYS A 518 -20.20 -5.37 14.79
N ALA A 519 -19.71 -4.36 15.51
CA ALA A 519 -20.42 -3.76 16.66
C ALA A 519 -21.76 -3.18 16.21
N ASP A 520 -21.78 -2.45 15.12
CA ASP A 520 -23.02 -1.85 14.60
C ASP A 520 -24.00 -2.90 14.09
N MET A 521 -23.51 -3.93 13.38
CA MET A 521 -24.33 -5.01 12.84
C MET A 521 -25.02 -5.84 13.94
N LEU A 522 -24.33 -6.06 15.06
CA LEU A 522 -24.85 -6.79 16.23
C LEU A 522 -25.64 -5.90 17.18
N GLY A 523 -25.51 -4.59 17.08
CA GLY A 523 -26.00 -3.67 18.12
C GLY A 523 -25.28 -3.84 19.45
N ALA A 524 -24.01 -4.25 19.42
CA ALA A 524 -23.19 -4.50 20.61
C ALA A 524 -22.21 -3.35 20.86
N PRO A 525 -21.95 -2.99 22.15
CA PRO A 525 -20.87 -2.07 22.47
C PRO A 525 -19.50 -2.60 21.99
N ILE A 526 -18.65 -1.72 21.47
CA ILE A 526 -17.34 -2.12 20.91
C ILE A 526 -16.42 -2.74 21.99
N GLU A 527 -16.62 -2.38 23.25
CA GLU A 527 -15.89 -2.89 24.41
C GLU A 527 -16.17 -4.38 24.69
N ARG A 528 -17.24 -4.93 24.11
CA ARG A 528 -17.54 -6.36 24.20
C ARG A 528 -16.68 -7.22 23.29
N PHE A 529 -15.93 -6.61 22.39
CA PHE A 529 -15.12 -7.34 21.43
C PHE A 529 -13.72 -7.66 21.94
N ASP A 530 -13.28 -8.91 21.76
CA ASP A 530 -11.90 -9.36 21.77
C ASP A 530 -11.47 -9.56 20.32
N LEU A 531 -10.44 -8.86 19.86
CA LEU A 531 -9.95 -8.97 18.48
C LEU A 531 -8.72 -9.87 18.43
N LEU A 532 -8.76 -10.90 17.57
CA LEU A 532 -7.62 -11.72 17.17
C LEU A 532 -7.30 -11.41 15.70
N SER A 533 -6.08 -10.96 15.43
CA SER A 533 -5.71 -10.41 14.12
C SER A 533 -4.43 -11.05 13.58
N GLY A 534 -4.45 -11.50 12.32
CA GLY A 534 -3.29 -11.83 11.52
C GLY A 534 -2.57 -13.15 11.82
N ASP A 535 -2.77 -13.78 12.98
CA ASP A 535 -2.11 -15.03 13.36
C ASP A 535 -2.66 -16.20 12.52
N THR A 536 -1.81 -16.76 11.67
CA THR A 536 -2.21 -17.77 10.68
C THR A 536 -2.64 -19.12 11.26
N ALA A 537 -2.44 -19.35 12.58
CA ALA A 537 -2.90 -20.55 13.25
C ALA A 537 -4.33 -20.44 13.80
N ILE A 538 -4.81 -19.22 14.08
CA ILE A 538 -6.07 -19.01 14.82
C ILE A 538 -7.06 -18.08 14.11
N THR A 539 -6.66 -17.39 13.05
CA THR A 539 -7.55 -16.53 12.27
C THR A 539 -7.80 -17.14 10.89
N PRO A 540 -8.93 -16.90 10.23
CA PRO A 540 -9.11 -17.24 8.84
C PRO A 540 -8.33 -16.26 7.93
N ASP A 541 -8.09 -16.67 6.68
CA ASP A 541 -7.41 -15.82 5.70
C ASP A 541 -8.29 -14.65 5.26
N CYS A 542 -7.84 -13.43 5.52
CA CYS A 542 -8.46 -12.20 5.03
C CYS A 542 -7.70 -11.58 3.84
N GLY A 543 -6.74 -12.30 3.27
CA GLY A 543 -5.84 -11.78 2.24
C GLY A 543 -4.88 -10.72 2.79
N LYS A 544 -4.13 -10.12 1.88
CA LYS A 544 -3.12 -9.11 2.20
C LYS A 544 -3.70 -7.73 2.48
N THR A 545 -3.03 -6.93 3.30
CA THR A 545 -3.34 -5.51 3.49
C THR A 545 -2.70 -4.67 2.38
N SER A 546 -3.45 -4.47 1.31
CA SER A 546 -3.06 -3.70 0.12
C SER A 546 -4.29 -3.32 -0.72
N ALA A 547 -4.09 -2.52 -1.76
CA ALA A 547 -5.10 -2.22 -2.79
C ALA A 547 -6.43 -1.68 -2.22
N SER A 548 -6.38 -0.98 -1.08
CA SER A 548 -7.55 -0.39 -0.40
C SER A 548 -8.69 -1.38 -0.14
N ARG A 549 -8.35 -2.68 0.11
CA ARG A 549 -9.35 -3.75 0.17
C ARG A 549 -9.95 -4.00 1.57
N GLN A 550 -9.26 -3.65 2.65
CA GLN A 550 -9.65 -4.16 3.99
C GLN A 550 -11.03 -3.65 4.44
N THR A 551 -11.29 -2.35 4.37
CA THR A 551 -12.62 -1.82 4.72
C THR A 551 -13.71 -2.42 3.84
N PHE A 552 -13.46 -2.54 2.53
CA PHE A 552 -14.44 -3.02 1.56
C PHE A 552 -14.64 -4.54 1.65
N VAL A 553 -13.56 -5.33 1.51
CA VAL A 553 -13.67 -6.80 1.37
C VAL A 553 -13.77 -7.47 2.74
N THR A 554 -12.80 -7.22 3.63
CA THR A 554 -12.83 -7.80 4.98
C THR A 554 -13.98 -7.23 5.81
N GLY A 555 -14.26 -5.93 5.68
CA GLY A 555 -15.42 -5.32 6.34
C GLY A 555 -16.75 -5.93 5.87
N ARG A 556 -16.91 -6.27 4.57
CA ARG A 556 -18.12 -6.95 4.10
C ARG A 556 -18.23 -8.39 4.62
N ALA A 557 -17.14 -9.14 4.64
CA ALA A 557 -17.10 -10.47 5.25
C ALA A 557 -17.45 -10.41 6.75
N ALA A 558 -16.92 -9.43 7.46
CA ALA A 558 -17.21 -9.20 8.88
C ALA A 558 -18.68 -8.83 9.11
N GLN A 559 -19.24 -7.98 8.26
CA GLN A 559 -20.67 -7.66 8.31
C GLN A 559 -21.51 -8.93 8.11
N MET A 560 -21.23 -9.74 7.07
CA MET A 560 -21.94 -10.99 6.80
C MET A 560 -21.81 -11.99 7.95
N ALA A 561 -20.63 -12.16 8.53
CA ALA A 561 -20.42 -13.03 9.68
C ALA A 561 -21.23 -12.55 10.91
N SER A 562 -21.29 -11.23 11.13
CA SER A 562 -22.08 -10.64 12.21
C SER A 562 -23.59 -10.79 11.97
N GLU A 563 -24.06 -10.68 10.72
CA GLU A 563 -25.44 -10.96 10.33
C GLU A 563 -25.84 -12.41 10.69
N LEU A 564 -24.96 -13.37 10.38
CA LEU A 564 -25.17 -14.78 10.72
C LEU A 564 -25.19 -15.02 12.24
N LEU A 565 -24.26 -14.41 12.98
CA LEU A 565 -24.23 -14.51 14.45
C LEU A 565 -25.51 -13.93 15.05
N ARG A 566 -25.91 -12.75 14.59
CA ARG A 566 -27.16 -12.10 15.03
C ARG A 566 -28.37 -13.01 14.79
N ARG A 567 -28.49 -13.59 13.61
CA ARG A 567 -29.55 -14.54 13.28
C ARG A 567 -29.57 -15.74 14.22
N GLY A 568 -28.41 -16.36 14.48
CA GLY A 568 -28.31 -17.46 15.43
C GLY A 568 -28.78 -17.12 16.84
N ILE A 569 -28.51 -15.88 17.31
CA ILE A 569 -29.03 -15.41 18.62
C ILE A 569 -30.55 -15.22 18.58
N LEU A 570 -31.09 -14.64 17.52
CA LEU A 570 -32.53 -14.45 17.33
C LEU A 570 -33.29 -15.77 17.26
N ASP A 571 -32.71 -16.78 16.56
CA ASP A 571 -33.29 -18.14 16.48
C ASP A 571 -33.35 -18.82 17.84
N LEU A 572 -32.30 -18.66 18.67
CA LEU A 572 -32.33 -19.16 20.08
C LEU A 572 -33.39 -18.49 20.91
N ALA A 573 -33.68 -17.20 20.70
CA ALA A 573 -34.74 -16.46 21.40
C ALA A 573 -36.13 -16.72 20.79
N GLY A 574 -36.24 -17.34 19.61
CA GLY A 574 -37.51 -17.51 18.88
C GLY A 574 -38.14 -16.19 18.44
N THR A 575 -37.32 -15.19 18.06
CA THR A 575 -37.76 -13.82 17.73
C THR A 575 -37.48 -13.49 16.25
N CYS A 576 -38.05 -12.39 15.77
CA CYS A 576 -37.88 -11.96 14.39
C CYS A 576 -36.62 -11.10 14.18
N GLU A 577 -36.27 -10.85 12.92
CA GLU A 577 -35.13 -9.98 12.55
C GLU A 577 -35.29 -8.52 12.99
N CYS A 578 -36.50 -8.08 13.34
CA CYS A 578 -36.78 -6.74 13.84
C CYS A 578 -36.36 -6.53 15.30
N ALA A 579 -36.06 -7.60 16.05
CA ALA A 579 -35.66 -7.53 17.44
C ALA A 579 -34.29 -6.87 17.63
N THR A 580 -34.05 -6.21 18.75
CA THR A 580 -32.77 -5.62 19.12
C THR A 580 -32.07 -6.47 20.16
N LEU A 581 -30.74 -6.48 20.17
CA LEU A 581 -29.90 -7.25 21.08
C LEU A 581 -29.31 -6.33 22.15
N GLN A 582 -29.28 -6.79 23.38
CA GLN A 582 -28.54 -6.18 24.47
C GLN A 582 -27.61 -7.23 25.09
N PHE A 583 -26.33 -6.96 25.12
CA PHE A 583 -25.30 -7.86 25.64
C PHE A 583 -24.92 -7.47 27.08
N ASP A 584 -24.97 -8.40 28.00
CA ASP A 584 -24.53 -8.25 29.40
C ASP A 584 -23.71 -9.47 29.85
N GLU A 585 -23.35 -9.54 31.15
CA GLU A 585 -22.57 -10.62 31.72
C GLU A 585 -23.36 -11.94 31.88
N ASN A 586 -24.70 -11.86 31.88
CA ASN A 586 -25.58 -13.00 32.09
C ASN A 586 -26.05 -13.64 30.78
N GLY A 587 -25.82 -12.95 29.65
CA GLY A 587 -26.26 -13.42 28.36
C GLY A 587 -26.59 -12.32 27.35
N VAL A 588 -27.51 -12.63 26.47
CA VAL A 588 -28.02 -11.69 25.48
C VAL A 588 -29.52 -11.55 25.69
N THR A 589 -29.97 -10.34 26.02
CA THR A 589 -31.40 -10.01 26.09
C THR A 589 -31.85 -9.55 24.68
N VAL A 590 -32.87 -10.23 24.18
CA VAL A 590 -33.49 -9.92 22.88
C VAL A 590 -34.80 -9.19 23.15
N HIS A 591 -34.94 -7.98 22.60
CA HIS A 591 -36.13 -7.14 22.74
C HIS A 591 -36.95 -7.12 21.46
N GLU A 592 -38.22 -7.55 21.55
CA GLU A 592 -39.15 -7.57 20.42
C GLU A 592 -40.52 -7.08 20.83
N GLY A 593 -41.05 -6.05 20.18
CA GLY A 593 -42.42 -5.58 20.37
C GLY A 593 -42.83 -5.26 21.83
N GLY A 594 -41.88 -4.84 22.69
CA GLY A 594 -42.08 -4.55 24.10
C GLY A 594 -41.90 -5.76 25.03
N THR A 595 -41.60 -6.94 24.53
CA THR A 595 -41.19 -8.14 25.26
C THR A 595 -39.70 -8.28 25.31
N SER A 596 -39.15 -8.94 26.31
CA SER A 596 -37.72 -9.20 26.48
C SER A 596 -37.49 -10.69 26.75
N HIS A 597 -36.62 -11.30 25.97
CA HIS A 597 -36.24 -12.71 26.07
C HIS A 597 -34.75 -12.81 26.41
N LEU A 598 -34.42 -13.33 27.57
CA LEU A 598 -33.04 -13.59 27.97
C LEU A 598 -32.58 -14.92 27.37
N VAL A 599 -31.57 -14.88 26.53
CA VAL A 599 -30.81 -16.05 26.09
C VAL A 599 -29.67 -16.27 27.09
N SER A 600 -29.86 -17.20 28.01
CA SER A 600 -28.80 -17.57 28.96
C SER A 600 -27.68 -18.34 28.25
N LEU A 601 -26.50 -17.76 28.21
CA LEU A 601 -25.34 -18.36 27.52
C LEU A 601 -24.66 -19.46 28.35
N GLU A 602 -24.82 -19.46 29.67
CA GLU A 602 -24.13 -20.39 30.58
C GLU A 602 -24.53 -21.84 30.34
N ALA A 603 -25.80 -22.08 30.04
CA ALA A 603 -26.38 -23.42 29.84
C ALA A 603 -26.15 -24.00 28.45
N LEU A 604 -25.68 -23.19 27.49
CA LEU A 604 -25.49 -23.63 26.11
C LEU A 604 -24.18 -24.42 25.93
N PRO A 605 -24.18 -25.44 25.07
CA PRO A 605 -22.95 -26.16 24.75
C PRO A 605 -21.93 -25.25 24.07
N LEU A 606 -20.65 -25.59 24.20
CA LEU A 606 -19.59 -24.94 23.43
C LEU A 606 -19.31 -25.76 22.17
N ASP A 607 -19.01 -25.05 21.09
CA ASP A 607 -18.54 -25.64 19.85
C ASP A 607 -17.05 -26.05 19.94
N GLU A 608 -16.49 -26.54 18.86
CA GLU A 608 -15.09 -26.97 18.74
C GLU A 608 -14.09 -25.81 18.92
N HIS A 609 -14.53 -24.56 18.79
CA HIS A 609 -13.73 -23.37 18.99
C HIS A 609 -13.88 -22.77 20.41
N GLY A 610 -14.73 -23.37 21.25
CA GLY A 610 -14.98 -22.92 22.61
C GLY A 610 -15.97 -21.75 22.72
N TYR A 611 -16.84 -21.56 21.73
CA TYR A 611 -17.90 -20.54 21.71
C TYR A 611 -19.28 -21.17 21.86
N VAL A 612 -20.21 -20.39 22.35
CA VAL A 612 -21.64 -20.75 22.42
C VAL A 612 -22.26 -20.74 21.02
N ILE A 613 -21.90 -19.75 20.23
CA ILE A 613 -22.26 -19.62 18.82
C ILE A 613 -21.05 -19.13 18.05
N THR A 614 -20.72 -19.78 16.94
CA THR A 614 -19.73 -19.31 15.96
C THR A 614 -20.41 -19.08 14.63
N SER A 615 -20.00 -18.02 13.96
CA SER A 615 -20.33 -17.80 12.56
C SER A 615 -19.09 -17.41 11.75
N GLU A 616 -19.08 -17.82 10.49
CA GLU A 616 -18.00 -17.52 9.57
C GLU A 616 -18.61 -17.14 8.22
N ALA A 617 -18.04 -16.13 7.57
CA ALA A 617 -18.47 -15.72 6.24
C ALA A 617 -17.27 -15.31 5.38
N THR A 618 -17.39 -15.62 4.10
CA THR A 618 -16.43 -15.27 3.07
C THR A 618 -17.08 -14.32 2.08
N PHE A 619 -16.38 -13.23 1.76
CA PHE A 619 -16.77 -12.33 0.68
C PHE A 619 -15.66 -12.24 -0.37
N ASP A 620 -16.01 -12.47 -1.63
CA ASP A 620 -15.14 -12.24 -2.78
C ASP A 620 -15.84 -11.25 -3.72
N PRO A 621 -15.24 -10.07 -3.97
CA PRO A 621 -15.86 -9.06 -4.84
C PRO A 621 -16.10 -9.58 -6.25
N PRO A 622 -17.26 -9.32 -6.85
CA PRO A 622 -17.57 -9.77 -8.21
C PRO A 622 -16.75 -9.00 -9.24
N THR A 623 -15.73 -9.64 -9.77
CA THR A 623 -14.89 -9.15 -10.88
C THR A 623 -14.91 -10.13 -12.03
N SER A 624 -14.53 -9.68 -13.23
CA SER A 624 -14.34 -10.56 -14.38
C SER A 624 -12.93 -10.45 -14.96
N PRO A 625 -12.38 -11.50 -15.54
CA PRO A 625 -11.17 -11.40 -16.34
C PRO A 625 -11.32 -10.35 -17.44
N LEU A 626 -10.24 -9.66 -17.76
CA LEU A 626 -10.16 -8.79 -18.92
C LEU A 626 -9.86 -9.63 -20.17
N ASP A 627 -10.48 -9.28 -21.29
CA ASP A 627 -10.18 -9.86 -22.58
C ASP A 627 -8.80 -9.39 -23.14
N GLU A 628 -8.46 -9.80 -24.34
CA GLU A 628 -7.19 -9.44 -25.02
C GLU A 628 -7.03 -7.93 -25.26
N ASN A 629 -8.13 -7.17 -25.30
CA ASN A 629 -8.16 -5.72 -25.43
C ASN A 629 -8.31 -5.00 -24.08
N GLY A 630 -8.30 -5.74 -22.98
CA GLY A 630 -8.45 -5.19 -21.65
C GLY A 630 -9.89 -4.77 -21.32
N GLN A 631 -10.90 -5.36 -21.99
CA GLN A 631 -12.31 -5.07 -21.75
C GLN A 631 -12.90 -6.07 -20.73
N GLY A 632 -13.72 -5.58 -19.81
CA GLY A 632 -14.34 -6.37 -18.73
C GLY A 632 -14.54 -5.55 -17.46
N ASN A 633 -14.82 -6.23 -16.35
CA ASN A 633 -15.09 -5.61 -15.04
C ASN A 633 -13.93 -5.89 -14.07
N PRO A 634 -12.83 -5.10 -14.13
CA PRO A 634 -11.62 -5.39 -13.35
C PRO A 634 -11.77 -5.15 -11.85
N TYR A 635 -12.72 -4.33 -11.44
CA TYR A 635 -13.01 -4.03 -10.03
C TYR A 635 -14.50 -3.91 -9.79
N ALA A 636 -14.92 -4.38 -8.62
CA ALA A 636 -16.32 -4.26 -8.20
C ALA A 636 -16.66 -2.88 -7.63
N VAL A 637 -15.67 -2.18 -7.07
CA VAL A 637 -15.82 -0.85 -6.46
C VAL A 637 -14.60 0.01 -6.78
N TYR A 638 -14.86 1.29 -7.06
CA TYR A 638 -13.83 2.32 -7.17
C TYR A 638 -14.04 3.41 -6.12
N GLY A 639 -12.94 3.86 -5.51
CA GLY A 639 -12.90 5.13 -4.78
C GLY A 639 -12.54 6.26 -5.74
N PHE A 640 -13.13 7.42 -5.52
CA PHE A 640 -12.91 8.64 -6.30
C PHE A 640 -12.40 9.77 -5.41
N GLY A 641 -11.74 10.75 -6.00
CA GLY A 641 -11.29 11.92 -5.27
C GLY A 641 -10.76 13.01 -6.18
N ALA A 642 -10.64 14.20 -5.62
CA ALA A 642 -10.01 15.33 -6.27
C ALA A 642 -9.26 16.18 -5.23
N HIS A 643 -8.05 16.60 -5.57
CA HIS A 643 -7.27 17.53 -4.76
C HIS A 643 -7.08 18.86 -5.46
N MET A 644 -7.07 19.91 -4.67
CA MET A 644 -6.66 21.24 -5.05
C MET A 644 -5.47 21.64 -4.19
N ALA A 645 -4.40 22.15 -4.81
CA ALA A 645 -3.22 22.65 -4.16
C ALA A 645 -3.06 24.14 -4.40
N GLU A 646 -2.73 24.88 -3.34
CA GLU A 646 -2.33 26.28 -3.36
C GLU A 646 -0.84 26.34 -3.05
N ILE A 647 -0.06 26.99 -3.88
CA ILE A 647 1.40 27.05 -3.74
C ILE A 647 1.97 28.45 -3.88
N GLU A 648 3.16 28.64 -3.31
CA GLU A 648 4.05 29.78 -3.54
C GLU A 648 5.34 29.28 -4.19
N VAL A 649 5.78 29.95 -5.23
CA VAL A 649 7.01 29.65 -5.97
C VAL A 649 7.96 30.82 -5.91
N ASP A 650 9.20 30.60 -5.49
CA ASP A 650 10.29 31.54 -5.69
C ASP A 650 10.94 31.32 -7.06
N THR A 651 10.75 32.25 -7.97
CA THR A 651 11.23 32.13 -9.37
C THR A 651 12.75 32.34 -9.54
N GLU A 652 13.44 32.85 -8.52
CA GLU A 652 14.91 32.99 -8.51
C GLU A 652 15.58 31.74 -7.95
N LEU A 653 15.03 31.18 -6.86
CA LEU A 653 15.57 29.98 -6.22
C LEU A 653 15.02 28.69 -6.82
N GLY A 654 13.82 28.69 -7.41
CA GLY A 654 13.10 27.51 -7.88
C GLY A 654 12.42 26.73 -6.75
N THR A 655 12.38 27.28 -5.54
CA THR A 655 11.73 26.62 -4.41
C THR A 655 10.21 26.71 -4.51
N VAL A 656 9.52 25.64 -4.12
CA VAL A 656 8.06 25.53 -4.11
C VAL A 656 7.60 25.25 -2.69
N ARG A 657 6.72 26.07 -2.16
CA ARG A 657 6.06 25.86 -0.87
C ARG A 657 4.58 25.61 -1.09
N VAL A 658 4.07 24.50 -0.61
CA VAL A 658 2.64 24.22 -0.62
C VAL A 658 1.99 24.96 0.55
N LEU A 659 1.03 25.81 0.26
CA LEU A 659 0.35 26.67 1.25
C LEU A 659 -0.86 25.97 1.85
N ARG A 660 -1.57 25.17 1.05
CA ARG A 660 -2.77 24.41 1.44
C ARG A 660 -3.05 23.30 0.44
N VAL A 661 -3.65 22.24 0.94
CA VAL A 661 -4.29 21.21 0.10
C VAL A 661 -5.74 21.04 0.57
N THR A 662 -6.70 21.20 -0.36
CA THR A 662 -8.12 20.82 -0.14
C THR A 662 -8.37 19.51 -0.86
N ALA A 663 -8.78 18.48 -0.13
CA ALA A 663 -8.89 17.10 -0.58
C ALA A 663 -10.32 16.58 -0.44
N ALA A 664 -11.05 16.42 -1.54
CA ALA A 664 -12.38 15.84 -1.57
C ALA A 664 -12.28 14.36 -1.96
N HIS A 665 -12.81 13.45 -1.13
CA HIS A 665 -12.78 12.02 -1.37
C HIS A 665 -14.13 11.37 -1.18
N ASP A 666 -14.56 10.58 -2.16
CA ASP A 666 -15.70 9.70 -2.07
C ASP A 666 -15.29 8.38 -1.38
N VAL A 667 -15.81 8.21 -0.17
CA VAL A 667 -15.55 7.08 0.72
C VAL A 667 -16.74 6.12 0.84
N GLY A 668 -17.78 6.35 0.04
CA GLY A 668 -19.07 5.68 0.21
C GLY A 668 -19.71 6.10 1.53
N ARG A 669 -19.85 5.17 2.48
CA ARG A 669 -20.20 5.49 3.87
C ARG A 669 -18.92 5.63 4.71
N ALA A 670 -18.76 6.73 5.40
CA ALA A 670 -17.67 6.95 6.33
C ALA A 670 -17.89 6.09 7.59
N ILE A 671 -17.10 5.03 7.77
CA ILE A 671 -17.18 4.19 8.99
C ILE A 671 -16.60 4.93 10.19
N ASN A 672 -15.43 5.54 10.03
CA ASN A 672 -14.78 6.37 11.05
C ASN A 672 -14.14 7.61 10.38
N PRO A 673 -14.79 8.77 10.45
CA PRO A 673 -14.30 9.99 9.79
C PRO A 673 -12.87 10.38 10.20
N THR A 674 -12.49 10.26 11.48
CA THR A 674 -11.14 10.62 11.96
C THR A 674 -10.06 9.76 11.31
N LEU A 675 -10.30 8.44 11.18
CA LEU A 675 -9.33 7.54 10.54
C LEU A 675 -9.24 7.80 9.02
N ILE A 676 -10.34 8.19 8.39
CA ILE A 676 -10.37 8.58 6.98
C ILE A 676 -9.54 9.86 6.76
N GLU A 677 -9.76 10.90 7.57
CA GLU A 677 -9.01 12.15 7.52
C GLU A 677 -7.52 11.88 7.68
N GLY A 678 -7.11 11.06 8.66
CA GLY A 678 -5.72 10.67 8.84
C GLY A 678 -5.12 9.91 7.63
N GLN A 679 -5.92 9.12 6.88
CA GLN A 679 -5.47 8.49 5.64
C GLN A 679 -5.29 9.51 4.51
N ILE A 680 -6.14 10.53 4.46
CA ILE A 680 -6.03 11.62 3.47
C ILE A 680 -4.78 12.46 3.76
N GLU A 681 -4.58 12.91 4.98
CA GLU A 681 -3.41 13.68 5.43
C GLU A 681 -2.09 12.93 5.14
N GLY A 682 -2.03 11.65 5.53
CA GLY A 682 -0.86 10.79 5.25
C GLY A 682 -0.65 10.52 3.75
N GLY A 683 -1.69 10.55 2.93
CA GLY A 683 -1.58 10.45 1.47
C GLY A 683 -1.07 11.75 0.84
N VAL A 684 -1.52 12.91 1.35
CA VAL A 684 -1.04 14.23 0.95
C VAL A 684 0.45 14.38 1.26
N ALA A 685 0.90 13.96 2.45
CA ALA A 685 2.31 14.00 2.83
C ALA A 685 3.20 13.25 1.84
N GLN A 686 2.85 12.00 1.50
CA GLN A 686 3.61 11.22 0.52
C GLN A 686 3.51 11.78 -0.90
N GLY A 687 2.35 12.31 -1.30
CA GLY A 687 2.16 12.93 -2.60
C GLY A 687 2.94 14.24 -2.76
N LEU A 688 3.10 15.02 -1.68
CA LEU A 688 3.96 16.20 -1.63
C LEU A 688 5.43 15.81 -1.79
N GLY A 689 5.88 14.81 -1.03
CA GLY A 689 7.24 14.29 -1.14
C GLY A 689 7.55 13.84 -2.56
N MET A 690 6.66 13.04 -3.17
CA MET A 690 6.78 12.60 -4.56
C MET A 690 6.81 13.77 -5.55
N ALA A 691 6.06 14.85 -5.30
CA ALA A 691 6.01 15.99 -6.20
C ALA A 691 7.29 16.83 -6.19
N LEU A 692 7.91 17.04 -5.01
CA LEU A 692 8.86 18.11 -4.79
C LEU A 692 10.24 17.68 -4.30
N MET A 693 10.41 16.50 -3.64
CA MET A 693 11.68 16.19 -2.98
C MET A 693 12.13 14.75 -2.99
N GLU A 694 11.22 13.77 -2.97
CA GLU A 694 11.58 12.37 -2.80
C GLU A 694 12.09 11.74 -4.09
N GLU A 695 13.37 11.40 -4.12
CA GLU A 695 13.98 10.64 -5.21
C GLU A 695 15.11 9.76 -4.65
N PHE A 696 14.97 8.45 -4.81
CA PHE A 696 15.98 7.50 -4.39
C PHE A 696 16.92 7.16 -5.55
N PHE A 697 18.22 7.28 -5.29
CA PHE A 697 19.27 6.93 -6.23
C PHE A 697 20.03 5.70 -5.68
N PRO A 698 19.95 4.53 -6.34
CA PRO A 698 20.70 3.35 -5.91
C PRO A 698 22.20 3.65 -5.77
N GLY A 699 22.78 3.32 -4.62
CA GLY A 699 24.18 3.65 -4.28
C GLY A 699 24.38 5.05 -3.69
N LYS A 700 23.33 5.86 -3.60
CA LYS A 700 23.32 7.18 -2.94
C LYS A 700 22.00 7.33 -2.20
N GLY A 701 21.98 8.01 -1.06
CA GLY A 701 20.73 8.23 -0.32
C GLY A 701 20.18 7.00 0.39
N GLU A 702 21.06 6.09 0.82
CA GLU A 702 20.70 4.84 1.51
C GLU A 702 20.40 5.07 3.00
N ASN A 703 20.09 6.29 3.38
CA ASN A 703 19.73 6.70 4.75
C ASN A 703 18.86 7.97 4.71
N LEU A 704 18.24 8.34 5.83
CA LEU A 704 17.36 9.51 5.93
C LEU A 704 18.10 10.86 6.02
N HIS A 705 19.44 10.89 5.96
CA HIS A 705 20.20 12.13 5.80
C HIS A 705 20.25 12.57 4.35
N ASP A 706 20.30 11.61 3.44
CA ASP A 706 20.43 11.85 2.00
C ASP A 706 19.09 11.69 1.27
N TYR A 707 18.24 10.78 1.71
CA TYR A 707 16.86 10.63 1.22
C TYR A 707 15.93 11.49 2.08
N LEU A 708 15.48 12.59 1.51
CA LEU A 708 14.66 13.57 2.22
C LEU A 708 13.18 13.23 2.09
N ILE A 709 12.51 13.10 3.22
CA ILE A 709 11.04 12.99 3.31
C ILE A 709 10.45 14.29 3.87
N PRO A 710 9.20 14.63 3.54
CA PRO A 710 8.55 15.80 4.14
C PRO A 710 8.52 15.70 5.67
N SER A 711 8.99 16.74 6.32
CA SER A 711 8.90 16.92 7.77
C SER A 711 7.58 17.58 8.16
N ALA A 712 7.28 17.63 9.45
CA ALA A 712 6.08 18.33 9.94
C ALA A 712 6.02 19.82 9.53
N GLY A 713 7.19 20.46 9.27
CA GLY A 713 7.27 21.84 8.80
C GLY A 713 6.96 22.02 7.32
N ASP A 714 7.04 20.94 6.53
CA ASP A 714 6.80 20.97 5.08
C ASP A 714 5.32 20.67 4.75
N ILE A 715 4.59 20.05 5.67
CA ILE A 715 3.20 19.68 5.45
C ILE A 715 2.28 20.89 5.64
N PRO A 716 1.53 21.27 4.60
CA PRO A 716 0.57 22.36 4.70
C PRO A 716 -0.68 21.97 5.50
N PRO A 717 -1.54 22.92 5.89
CA PRO A 717 -2.90 22.61 6.31
C PRO A 717 -3.62 21.77 5.23
N VAL A 718 -4.22 20.65 5.64
CA VAL A 718 -5.02 19.77 4.78
C VAL A 718 -6.48 19.88 5.19
N GLU A 719 -7.33 20.32 4.27
CA GLU A 719 -8.77 20.37 4.45
C GLU A 719 -9.39 19.14 3.77
N SER A 720 -9.94 18.23 4.56
CA SER A 720 -10.58 17.01 4.07
C SER A 720 -12.08 17.20 3.91
N ILE A 721 -12.63 16.93 2.72
CA ILE A 721 -14.05 16.92 2.41
C ILE A 721 -14.45 15.48 2.11
N LEU A 722 -15.27 14.89 2.99
CA LEU A 722 -15.77 13.53 2.81
C LEU A 722 -17.06 13.56 2.01
N ILE A 723 -17.04 12.88 0.87
CA ILE A 723 -18.20 12.65 0.00
C ILE A 723 -18.68 11.23 0.27
N GLU A 724 -19.97 11.10 0.52
CA GLU A 724 -20.62 9.80 0.76
C GLU A 724 -21.53 9.43 -0.42
N GLU A 725 -20.96 8.71 -1.42
CA GLU A 725 -21.68 8.06 -2.50
C GLU A 725 -21.66 6.53 -2.24
N PRO A 726 -22.69 5.98 -1.56
CA PRO A 726 -22.62 4.62 -1.03
C PRO A 726 -22.45 3.57 -2.13
N SER A 727 -21.55 2.62 -1.88
CA SER A 727 -21.42 1.43 -2.72
C SER A 727 -22.55 0.44 -2.44
N PRO A 728 -23.22 -0.13 -3.46
CA PRO A 728 -24.30 -1.11 -3.24
C PRO A 728 -23.81 -2.43 -2.59
N ILE A 729 -22.52 -2.71 -2.61
CA ILE A 729 -21.94 -3.98 -2.14
C ILE A 729 -20.92 -3.83 -1.01
N GLY A 730 -20.54 -2.61 -0.66
CA GLY A 730 -19.65 -2.34 0.48
C GLY A 730 -20.36 -2.49 1.83
N PRO A 731 -19.62 -2.73 2.93
CA PRO A 731 -20.22 -2.79 4.26
C PRO A 731 -20.84 -1.43 4.60
N PHE A 732 -22.14 -1.39 4.89
CA PHE A 732 -22.92 -0.14 5.07
C PHE A 732 -22.73 0.87 3.93
N GLY A 733 -22.26 0.46 2.76
CA GLY A 733 -21.97 1.32 1.62
C GLY A 733 -20.53 1.86 1.57
N ALA A 734 -19.65 1.46 2.48
CA ALA A 734 -18.29 1.97 2.56
C ALA A 734 -17.39 1.49 1.41
N LYS A 735 -16.39 2.30 1.09
CA LYS A 735 -15.30 2.05 0.14
C LYS A 735 -13.95 2.07 0.86
N GLY A 736 -12.91 1.59 0.19
CA GLY A 736 -11.54 1.77 0.68
C GLY A 736 -11.02 3.18 0.41
N ILE A 737 -10.11 3.69 1.27
CA ILE A 737 -9.45 5.00 1.13
C ILE A 737 -7.92 4.91 1.27
N GLY A 738 -7.38 3.74 1.58
CA GLY A 738 -5.96 3.59 1.96
C GLY A 738 -4.95 4.08 0.93
N GLU A 739 -5.26 4.04 -0.37
CA GLU A 739 -4.32 4.38 -1.44
C GLU A 739 -4.72 5.61 -2.26
N GLN A 740 -5.97 6.05 -2.17
CA GLN A 740 -6.54 7.08 -3.01
C GLN A 740 -5.85 8.44 -2.86
N ALA A 741 -5.61 8.88 -1.63
CA ALA A 741 -5.17 10.24 -1.34
C ALA A 741 -3.76 10.60 -1.86
N VAL A 742 -2.88 9.61 -2.08
CA VAL A 742 -1.55 9.88 -2.65
C VAL A 742 -1.61 10.19 -4.16
N ILE A 743 -2.69 9.78 -4.84
CA ILE A 743 -2.75 9.81 -6.30
C ILE A 743 -2.87 11.25 -6.85
N PRO A 744 -3.82 12.09 -6.40
CA PRO A 744 -4.05 13.40 -7.02
C PRO A 744 -3.15 14.51 -6.43
N THR A 745 -2.43 14.27 -5.33
CA THR A 745 -1.64 15.30 -4.66
C THR A 745 -0.51 15.84 -5.54
N ALA A 746 0.34 14.95 -6.05
CA ALA A 746 1.46 15.36 -6.88
C ALA A 746 1.00 16.10 -8.16
N PRO A 747 0.06 15.59 -8.95
CA PRO A 747 -0.40 16.33 -10.14
C PRO A 747 -1.11 17.66 -9.78
N ALA A 748 -1.83 17.78 -8.65
CA ALA A 748 -2.41 19.05 -8.23
C ALA A 748 -1.32 20.10 -7.94
N ILE A 749 -0.23 19.71 -7.26
CA ILE A 749 0.92 20.60 -6.98
C ILE A 749 1.62 21.00 -8.30
N LEU A 750 1.83 20.07 -9.22
CA LEU A 750 2.48 20.34 -10.51
C LEU A 750 1.62 21.22 -11.44
N ASN A 751 0.30 21.08 -11.39
CA ASN A 751 -0.64 21.97 -12.08
C ASN A 751 -0.66 23.37 -11.45
N ALA A 752 -0.55 23.46 -10.11
CA ALA A 752 -0.39 24.74 -9.42
C ALA A 752 0.95 25.43 -9.79
N LEU A 753 2.02 24.65 -9.96
CA LEU A 753 3.30 25.17 -10.42
C LEU A 753 3.19 25.77 -11.82
N HIS A 754 2.51 25.10 -12.73
CA HIS A 754 2.22 25.68 -14.06
C HIS A 754 1.37 26.95 -13.97
N ASP A 755 0.37 26.98 -13.12
CA ASP A 755 -0.48 28.18 -12.91
C ASP A 755 0.34 29.39 -12.41
N ALA A 756 1.29 29.13 -11.49
CA ALA A 756 2.15 30.17 -10.91
C ALA A 756 3.15 30.77 -11.92
N ILE A 757 3.77 29.94 -12.75
CA ILE A 757 4.94 30.36 -13.56
C ILE A 757 4.84 30.06 -15.05
N GLY A 758 3.73 29.47 -15.55
CA GLY A 758 3.50 29.15 -16.96
C GLY A 758 4.36 28.01 -17.52
N ILE A 759 5.05 27.24 -16.66
CA ILE A 759 5.99 26.21 -17.06
C ILE A 759 5.57 24.85 -16.51
N ARG A 760 5.55 23.80 -17.34
CA ARG A 760 5.27 22.43 -16.90
C ARG A 760 6.57 21.67 -16.65
N VAL A 761 6.73 21.19 -15.42
CA VAL A 761 7.83 20.30 -15.01
C VAL A 761 7.39 18.87 -15.27
N ARG A 762 8.11 18.20 -16.19
CA ARG A 762 7.76 16.85 -16.69
C ARG A 762 8.62 15.74 -16.12
N LYS A 763 9.73 16.09 -15.47
CA LYS A 763 10.58 15.17 -14.69
C LYS A 763 10.34 15.41 -13.20
N VAL A 764 9.81 14.41 -12.51
CA VAL A 764 9.36 14.48 -11.13
C VAL A 764 10.30 13.69 -10.23
N PRO A 765 10.67 14.20 -9.04
CA PRO A 765 10.16 15.39 -8.35
C PRO A 765 10.60 16.71 -8.99
N ALA A 766 9.77 17.76 -8.81
CA ALA A 766 10.06 19.12 -9.23
C ALA A 766 10.97 19.81 -8.20
N THR A 767 12.21 19.34 -8.10
CA THR A 767 13.21 19.87 -7.19
C THR A 767 13.58 21.31 -7.53
N PRO A 768 14.10 22.12 -6.60
CA PRO A 768 14.42 23.52 -6.84
C PRO A 768 15.33 23.74 -8.07
N ASP A 769 16.31 22.89 -8.28
CA ASP A 769 17.21 22.93 -9.43
C ASP A 769 16.47 22.65 -10.77
N ARG A 770 15.53 21.70 -10.79
CA ARG A 770 14.70 21.37 -11.97
C ARG A 770 13.72 22.50 -12.29
N VAL A 771 13.07 23.07 -11.29
CA VAL A 771 12.16 24.22 -11.46
C VAL A 771 12.93 25.42 -11.98
N ARG A 772 14.07 25.74 -11.36
CA ARG A 772 14.92 26.85 -11.79
C ARG A 772 15.46 26.65 -13.19
N ALA A 773 15.93 25.46 -13.54
CA ALA A 773 16.39 25.13 -14.90
C ALA A 773 15.27 25.31 -15.94
N ALA A 774 14.05 24.89 -15.64
CA ALA A 774 12.89 25.06 -16.53
C ALA A 774 12.55 26.54 -16.74
N ILE A 775 12.60 27.37 -15.65
CA ILE A 775 12.40 28.83 -15.75
C ILE A 775 13.47 29.49 -16.63
N LEU A 776 14.73 29.12 -16.47
CA LEU A 776 15.82 29.67 -17.28
C LEU A 776 15.70 29.27 -18.76
N ALA A 777 15.33 28.02 -19.04
CA ALA A 777 15.12 27.55 -20.39
C ALA A 777 13.98 28.30 -21.11
N SER A 778 12.87 28.58 -20.42
CA SER A 778 11.76 29.33 -21.02
C SER A 778 12.13 30.78 -21.35
N LYS A 779 12.93 31.44 -20.52
CA LYS A 779 13.43 32.81 -20.77
C LYS A 779 14.35 32.87 -21.99
N SER A 780 15.17 31.84 -22.20
CA SER A 780 16.06 31.77 -23.39
C SER A 780 15.32 31.59 -24.70
N VAL A 781 14.19 30.86 -24.69
CA VAL A 781 13.35 30.64 -25.89
C VAL A 781 12.59 31.92 -26.25
N ASN A 782 12.17 32.71 -25.27
CA ASN A 782 11.44 33.96 -25.49
C ASN A 782 12.32 35.17 -25.79
N GLY A 783 13.64 35.00 -26.00
CA GLY A 783 14.55 36.05 -26.46
C GLY A 783 14.95 37.10 -25.41
N GLU A 784 14.66 36.87 -24.16
CA GLU A 784 15.19 37.70 -23.08
C GLU A 784 16.64 37.29 -22.74
N THR A 785 17.56 37.57 -23.71
CA THR A 785 19.00 37.56 -23.41
C THR A 785 19.31 38.75 -22.53
N ARG A 786 19.84 38.49 -21.37
CA ARG A 786 20.34 39.52 -20.45
C ARG A 786 21.34 40.45 -21.11
N GLY A 787 21.06 41.77 -20.98
CA GLY A 787 22.12 42.77 -20.95
C GLY A 787 22.87 42.71 -19.64
#